data_55d496a7a88aebdad34cc0ad24ef0b05
#
_entry.id   55d496a7a88aebdad34cc0ad24ef0b05
#
_cell.length_a   1.000
_cell.length_b   1.000
_cell.length_c   1.000
_cell.angle_alpha   90.00
_cell.angle_beta   90.00
_cell.angle_gamma   90.00
#
_symmetry.space_group_name_H-M   'P 1'
#
loop_
_entity.id
_entity.type
_entity.pdbx_description
1 polymer ?
#
loop_
_entity_poly.entity_id
_entity_poly.type
_entity_poly.pdbx_seq_one_letter_code
_entity_poly.pdbx_strand_id
1 'polypeptide(L)'
;MPTSLATSCRVKVEAQLKLTKKDAEQVTKDITMIVRGLASADNVAWAAMTIAQRIQAAADNYVIFRKERAEKVLQRTLQKAEIFKAFNDRLNAGDDPRQVITDMVFSRDGAKMEAFESKEKAITHYLLSLSFSVFDSLMKKFGPVQWNSKAAARDFIYAIHGEKSSPAMKAIAETWSKTAEFARQRFNAVGGAVNRLEDWLIPQSHSLIKVSKATKDGWVKFIMPLLRRDRYVHDDGRLMDDGELITFLEHAYDTISSNGANKHWKSGGSKTGRRELGSRYSEHRELHFKDAESQIKYNEEYGEHNLYDTMLNHLAAVSQDIALAETFGHNAYDNINALLAMAHEAAIKQHNIDPEKLETQFNQLRRKVHFATGNVDDPVNPRLARGFDTLRRWMVASRLGSAVIAALGDTVFMHLTGHVLNLPHVQITANAIRSLPNTDAAKNLAIRMGLAADTVTGSLNRLMENGLDAHSFASNIASSVMRMSGMTWLDASRRRGFAMTLYSALGEIVGKYDRLDQIAPGDHRILLGKGITPQHWAIWKMANLDDIGVGNGLLTPAGIMDIPNNKLMAKFNMTEADAENAKFLAARRLLSATLDETDIAVLRPGKLQNYYMSGQFARGTFFGELGRSIFLFKSFPFSLVAKHWMRVAHMPGTTSKAAYIASIIAGTTIMGAMTLSINNILLGKDPPSFNPAHPDGWKNVFAAMLKGGSLGLYGDFLSSQTQQYTNVGVLSTMAGPLVSGIEEFIGLTHGNLIEFFQGTDTNSGAELVRFLQHNTPGASLWFAKGALNHLIFQQLQEHFSPGYLKRMERRARKFGTTFFWKPGASFSDIDRWPDLAKVWRAQ
;
A
#
# COMPACT_ATOMS: atom_id res chain seq x y z
N MET A 1 17.06 -43.62 -33.59
CA MET A 1 16.33 -42.44 -33.04
C MET A 1 17.15 -41.20 -33.39
N PRO A 2 16.63 -40.19 -34.02
CA PRO A 2 17.37 -38.95 -34.24
C PRO A 2 17.68 -38.37 -32.86
N THR A 3 18.95 -38.18 -32.54
CA THR A 3 19.38 -37.51 -31.34
C THR A 3 18.74 -36.11 -31.32
N SER A 4 18.02 -35.74 -30.28
CA SER A 4 17.41 -34.42 -30.18
C SER A 4 18.50 -33.35 -30.31
N LEU A 5 18.16 -32.17 -30.86
CA LEU A 5 19.09 -31.04 -31.00
C LEU A 5 19.76 -30.72 -29.66
N ALA A 6 19.00 -30.76 -28.57
CA ALA A 6 19.52 -30.57 -27.22
C ALA A 6 20.58 -31.62 -26.84
N THR A 7 20.39 -32.88 -27.22
CA THR A 7 21.36 -33.96 -26.98
C THR A 7 22.66 -33.75 -27.77
N SER A 8 22.55 -33.32 -29.02
CA SER A 8 23.72 -33.01 -29.87
C SER A 8 24.49 -31.78 -29.35
N CYS A 9 23.78 -30.74 -28.89
CA CYS A 9 24.38 -29.57 -28.22
C CYS A 9 25.06 -29.99 -26.91
N ARG A 10 24.41 -30.84 -26.12
CA ARG A 10 24.98 -31.35 -24.87
C ARG A 10 26.32 -32.06 -25.10
N VAL A 11 26.42 -32.96 -26.07
CA VAL A 11 27.67 -33.69 -26.39
C VAL A 11 28.80 -32.72 -26.73
N LYS A 12 28.50 -31.65 -27.46
CA LYS A 12 29.48 -30.61 -27.79
C LYS A 12 29.93 -29.82 -26.56
N VAL A 13 29.00 -29.48 -25.69
CA VAL A 13 29.25 -28.76 -24.42
C VAL A 13 30.00 -29.63 -23.43
N GLU A 14 29.65 -30.92 -23.29
CA GLU A 14 30.35 -31.90 -22.47
C GLU A 14 31.82 -32.06 -22.86
N ALA A 15 32.08 -32.09 -24.17
CA ALA A 15 33.45 -32.18 -24.72
C ALA A 15 34.29 -30.93 -24.36
N GLN A 16 33.69 -29.78 -24.27
CA GLN A 16 34.38 -28.51 -23.91
C GLN A 16 34.56 -28.32 -22.39
N LEU A 17 33.65 -28.83 -21.54
CA LEU A 17 33.55 -28.46 -20.14
C LEU A 17 33.81 -29.60 -19.14
N LYS A 18 34.11 -30.85 -19.60
CA LYS A 18 34.34 -32.04 -18.73
C LYS A 18 33.28 -32.20 -17.61
N LEU A 19 32.01 -32.31 -18.00
CA LEU A 19 30.88 -32.37 -17.08
C LEU A 19 30.66 -33.76 -16.44
N THR A 20 30.10 -33.77 -15.22
CA THR A 20 29.65 -35.01 -14.55
C THR A 20 28.28 -35.45 -15.08
N LYS A 21 27.91 -36.71 -14.87
CA LYS A 21 26.64 -37.28 -15.32
C LYS A 21 25.41 -36.58 -14.73
N LYS A 22 25.53 -36.04 -13.51
CA LYS A 22 24.48 -35.28 -12.83
C LYS A 22 24.29 -33.87 -13.43
N ASP A 23 25.38 -33.29 -13.92
CA ASP A 23 25.35 -31.99 -14.59
C ASP A 23 24.73 -32.09 -15.99
N ALA A 24 24.82 -33.30 -16.62
CA ALA A 24 24.33 -33.48 -17.98
C ALA A 24 22.82 -33.31 -18.15
N GLU A 25 22.01 -33.71 -17.16
CA GLU A 25 20.55 -33.45 -17.18
C GLU A 25 20.20 -31.98 -17.05
N GLN A 26 20.91 -31.25 -16.18
CA GLN A 26 20.70 -29.82 -16.02
C GLN A 26 21.16 -29.05 -17.28
N VAL A 27 22.30 -29.43 -17.82
CA VAL A 27 22.80 -28.87 -19.10
C VAL A 27 21.78 -29.07 -20.23
N THR A 28 21.18 -30.27 -20.32
CA THR A 28 20.15 -30.52 -21.33
C THR A 28 18.94 -29.61 -21.15
N LYS A 29 18.45 -29.42 -19.93
CA LYS A 29 17.34 -28.50 -19.63
C LYS A 29 17.69 -27.06 -19.99
N ASP A 30 18.88 -26.62 -19.60
CA ASP A 30 19.33 -25.24 -19.87
C ASP A 30 19.50 -25.01 -21.39
N ILE A 31 20.05 -25.96 -22.14
CA ILE A 31 20.16 -25.88 -23.61
C ILE A 31 18.78 -25.90 -24.26
N THR A 32 17.85 -26.73 -23.82
CA THR A 32 16.48 -26.75 -24.31
C THR A 32 15.81 -25.39 -24.13
N MET A 33 15.98 -24.76 -22.98
CA MET A 33 15.46 -23.41 -22.71
C MET A 33 16.08 -22.37 -23.66
N ILE A 34 17.39 -22.43 -23.89
CA ILE A 34 18.09 -21.54 -24.82
C ILE A 34 17.62 -21.74 -26.27
N VAL A 35 17.51 -22.99 -26.72
CA VAL A 35 16.99 -23.30 -28.07
C VAL A 35 15.57 -22.75 -28.26
N ARG A 36 14.69 -22.98 -27.31
CA ARG A 36 13.33 -22.40 -27.33
C ARG A 36 13.37 -20.88 -27.38
N GLY A 37 14.22 -20.26 -26.55
CA GLY A 37 14.38 -18.79 -26.52
C GLY A 37 14.86 -18.22 -27.86
N LEU A 38 15.89 -18.81 -28.47
CA LEU A 38 16.41 -18.40 -29.76
C LEU A 38 15.40 -18.61 -30.90
N ALA A 39 14.74 -19.77 -30.93
CA ALA A 39 13.73 -20.07 -31.92
C ALA A 39 12.47 -19.22 -31.80
N SER A 40 12.03 -18.89 -30.61
CA SER A 40 10.86 -18.03 -30.40
C SER A 40 11.16 -16.55 -30.63
N ALA A 41 12.42 -16.11 -30.49
CA ALA A 41 12.82 -14.74 -30.74
C ALA A 41 12.73 -14.42 -32.26
N ASP A 42 13.31 -15.28 -33.10
CA ASP A 42 13.22 -15.18 -34.56
C ASP A 42 13.14 -16.58 -35.19
N ASN A 43 11.89 -17.04 -35.38
CA ASN A 43 11.63 -18.37 -35.89
C ASN A 43 12.04 -18.51 -37.36
N VAL A 44 11.96 -17.44 -38.16
CA VAL A 44 12.34 -17.45 -39.55
C VAL A 44 13.86 -17.62 -39.71
N ALA A 45 14.62 -16.81 -38.99
CA ALA A 45 16.07 -16.92 -38.97
C ALA A 45 16.52 -18.30 -38.42
N TRP A 46 15.88 -18.76 -37.34
CA TRP A 46 16.14 -20.07 -36.74
C TRP A 46 15.87 -21.21 -37.71
N ALA A 47 14.75 -21.19 -38.43
CA ALA A 47 14.38 -22.20 -39.41
C ALA A 47 15.35 -22.23 -40.60
N ALA A 48 15.89 -21.06 -40.98
CA ALA A 48 16.88 -20.95 -42.07
C ALA A 48 18.26 -21.49 -41.70
N MET A 49 18.60 -21.65 -40.42
CA MET A 49 19.86 -22.20 -39.97
C MET A 49 19.98 -23.70 -40.24
N THR A 50 21.18 -24.15 -40.64
CA THR A 50 21.53 -25.56 -40.63
C THR A 50 21.59 -26.12 -39.22
N ILE A 51 21.47 -27.43 -39.06
CA ILE A 51 21.59 -28.09 -37.75
C ILE A 51 22.90 -27.72 -37.06
N ALA A 52 24.00 -27.69 -37.81
CA ALA A 52 25.31 -27.30 -37.26
C ALA A 52 25.33 -25.85 -36.74
N GLN A 53 24.70 -24.92 -37.46
CA GLN A 53 24.58 -23.53 -37.00
C GLN A 53 23.70 -23.39 -35.78
N ARG A 54 22.58 -24.13 -35.70
CA ARG A 54 21.70 -24.14 -34.49
C ARG A 54 22.44 -24.71 -33.28
N ILE A 55 23.21 -25.80 -33.46
CA ILE A 55 24.03 -26.37 -32.39
C ILE A 55 25.10 -25.37 -31.92
N GLN A 56 25.75 -24.70 -32.84
CA GLN A 56 26.77 -23.68 -32.51
C GLN A 56 26.13 -22.52 -31.74
N ALA A 57 25.03 -21.94 -32.24
CA ALA A 57 24.32 -20.83 -31.60
C ALA A 57 23.86 -21.20 -30.19
N ALA A 58 23.30 -22.39 -29.99
CA ALA A 58 22.89 -22.85 -28.69
C ALA A 58 24.08 -23.06 -27.74
N ALA A 59 25.19 -23.60 -28.21
CA ALA A 59 26.40 -23.82 -27.43
C ALA A 59 27.04 -22.49 -26.99
N ASP A 60 27.17 -21.52 -27.90
CA ASP A 60 27.73 -20.20 -27.60
C ASP A 60 26.87 -19.45 -26.56
N ASN A 61 25.56 -19.48 -26.74
CA ASN A 61 24.63 -18.89 -25.75
C ASN A 61 24.65 -19.63 -24.41
N TYR A 62 24.87 -20.94 -24.40
CA TYR A 62 25.01 -21.69 -23.15
C TYR A 62 26.25 -21.28 -22.34
N VAL A 63 27.36 -21.00 -23.00
CA VAL A 63 28.58 -20.52 -22.31
C VAL A 63 28.33 -19.18 -21.63
N ILE A 64 27.68 -18.25 -22.34
CA ILE A 64 27.28 -16.95 -21.79
C ILE A 64 26.32 -17.14 -20.61
N PHE A 65 25.24 -17.89 -20.80
CA PHE A 65 24.24 -18.19 -19.78
C PHE A 65 24.86 -18.82 -18.51
N ARG A 66 25.79 -19.75 -18.68
CA ARG A 66 26.47 -20.38 -17.55
C ARG A 66 27.33 -19.39 -16.78
N LYS A 67 28.04 -18.49 -17.46
CA LYS A 67 28.83 -17.42 -16.82
C LYS A 67 27.94 -16.50 -16.02
N GLU A 68 26.90 -15.96 -16.64
CA GLU A 68 25.93 -15.08 -15.97
C GLU A 68 25.27 -15.77 -14.78
N ARG A 69 24.92 -17.06 -14.91
CA ARG A 69 24.35 -17.83 -13.81
C ARG A 69 25.33 -18.00 -12.66
N ALA A 70 26.61 -18.28 -12.92
CA ALA A 70 27.64 -18.39 -11.91
C ALA A 70 27.86 -17.08 -11.17
N GLU A 71 27.91 -15.96 -11.88
CA GLU A 71 28.00 -14.60 -11.31
C GLU A 71 26.77 -14.31 -10.42
N LYS A 72 25.57 -14.65 -10.87
CA LYS A 72 24.34 -14.50 -10.07
C LYS A 72 24.33 -15.38 -8.82
N VAL A 73 24.77 -16.63 -8.92
CA VAL A 73 24.89 -17.51 -7.76
C VAL A 73 25.88 -16.97 -6.75
N LEU A 74 27.00 -16.46 -7.19
CA LEU A 74 27.99 -15.82 -6.32
C LEU A 74 27.41 -14.58 -5.65
N GLN A 75 26.80 -13.68 -6.42
CA GLN A 75 26.11 -12.47 -5.90
C GLN A 75 25.10 -12.82 -4.81
N ARG A 76 24.21 -13.80 -5.07
CA ARG A 76 23.18 -14.26 -4.12
C ARG A 76 23.79 -14.88 -2.86
N THR A 77 24.89 -15.61 -3.01
CA THR A 77 25.61 -16.24 -1.88
C THR A 77 26.25 -15.18 -0.99
N LEU A 78 26.94 -14.21 -1.59
CA LEU A 78 27.54 -13.09 -0.86
C LEU A 78 26.48 -12.27 -0.13
N GLN A 79 25.40 -11.90 -0.82
CA GLN A 79 24.30 -11.16 -0.21
C GLN A 79 23.68 -11.89 0.96
N LYS A 80 23.45 -13.22 0.83
CA LYS A 80 22.98 -14.04 1.93
C LYS A 80 23.94 -14.03 3.10
N ALA A 81 25.24 -14.21 2.84
CA ALA A 81 26.27 -14.21 3.88
C ALA A 81 26.30 -12.86 4.64
N GLU A 82 26.18 -11.74 3.94
CA GLU A 82 26.12 -10.40 4.55
C GLU A 82 24.89 -10.22 5.45
N ILE A 83 23.71 -10.66 4.99
CA ILE A 83 22.47 -10.58 5.76
C ILE A 83 22.59 -11.40 7.05
N PHE A 84 23.07 -12.65 6.95
CA PHE A 84 23.22 -13.52 8.10
C PHE A 84 24.32 -13.04 9.06
N LYS A 85 25.39 -12.47 8.51
CA LYS A 85 26.44 -11.83 9.32
C LYS A 85 25.87 -10.65 10.10
N ALA A 86 25.18 -9.70 9.44
CA ALA A 86 24.61 -8.54 10.10
C ALA A 86 23.59 -8.93 11.19
N PHE A 87 22.82 -10.01 10.96
CA PHE A 87 21.92 -10.57 11.96
C PHE A 87 22.71 -11.10 13.19
N ASN A 88 23.74 -11.93 12.96
CA ASN A 88 24.57 -12.48 14.02
C ASN A 88 25.34 -11.40 14.79
N ASP A 89 25.86 -10.37 14.11
CA ASP A 89 26.55 -9.27 14.75
C ASP A 89 25.65 -8.56 15.78
N ARG A 90 24.37 -8.40 15.48
CA ARG A 90 23.38 -7.88 16.43
C ARG A 90 23.09 -8.80 17.61
N LEU A 91 22.96 -10.11 17.37
CA LEU A 91 22.79 -11.07 18.44
C LEU A 91 24.00 -11.09 19.36
N ASN A 92 25.22 -11.05 18.80
CA ASN A 92 26.47 -11.00 19.56
C ASN A 92 26.63 -9.68 20.33
N ALA A 93 26.03 -8.58 19.85
CA ALA A 93 25.96 -7.32 20.58
C ALA A 93 24.94 -7.33 21.75
N GLY A 94 24.23 -8.42 21.96
CA GLY A 94 23.26 -8.61 23.04
C GLY A 94 21.86 -8.07 22.74
N ASP A 95 21.53 -7.78 21.48
CA ASP A 95 20.17 -7.39 21.12
C ASP A 95 19.19 -8.58 21.33
N ASP A 96 17.96 -8.31 21.77
CA ASP A 96 16.91 -9.32 21.89
C ASP A 96 16.62 -9.95 20.50
N PRO A 97 16.77 -11.28 20.34
CA PRO A 97 16.58 -11.95 19.05
C PRO A 97 15.22 -11.69 18.38
N ARG A 98 14.14 -11.57 19.18
CA ARG A 98 12.79 -11.25 18.69
C ARG A 98 12.75 -9.83 18.16
N GLN A 99 13.49 -8.93 18.83
CA GLN A 99 13.56 -7.53 18.45
C GLN A 99 14.35 -7.36 17.15
N VAL A 100 15.43 -8.12 16.95
CA VAL A 100 16.21 -8.10 15.70
C VAL A 100 15.33 -8.46 14.51
N ILE A 101 14.55 -9.56 14.61
CA ILE A 101 13.59 -9.94 13.55
C ILE A 101 12.52 -8.85 13.34
N THR A 102 12.01 -8.27 14.42
CA THR A 102 11.01 -7.20 14.34
C THR A 102 11.55 -5.97 13.61
N ASP A 103 12.79 -5.58 13.89
CA ASP A 103 13.47 -4.45 13.23
C ASP A 103 13.76 -4.71 11.75
N MET A 104 14.04 -5.97 11.38
CA MET A 104 14.23 -6.34 9.98
C MET A 104 12.94 -6.19 9.16
N VAL A 105 11.79 -6.40 9.79
CA VAL A 105 10.49 -6.48 9.08
C VAL A 105 9.71 -5.18 9.17
N PHE A 106 9.59 -4.59 10.35
CA PHE A 106 8.65 -3.51 10.63
C PHE A 106 9.33 -2.17 10.88
N SER A 107 8.79 -1.13 10.23
CA SER A 107 9.19 0.26 10.49
C SER A 107 8.69 0.70 11.86
N ARG A 108 9.62 1.07 12.74
CA ARG A 108 9.31 1.55 14.08
C ARG A 108 10.40 2.48 14.63
N ASP A 109 10.02 3.30 15.58
CA ASP A 109 10.98 4.11 16.32
C ASP A 109 11.94 3.22 17.16
N GLY A 110 13.19 3.64 17.26
CA GLY A 110 14.24 2.89 17.96
C GLY A 110 14.76 1.66 17.20
N ALA A 111 14.31 1.39 15.98
CA ALA A 111 14.94 0.40 15.12
C ALA A 111 16.39 0.81 14.83
N LYS A 112 17.28 -0.19 14.72
CA LYS A 112 18.71 0.03 14.46
C LYS A 112 19.08 -0.22 13.00
N MET A 113 18.08 -0.43 12.14
CA MET A 113 18.26 -0.72 10.71
C MET A 113 17.02 -0.35 9.90
N GLU A 114 17.16 -0.27 8.59
CA GLU A 114 16.03 -0.09 7.69
C GLU A 114 15.22 -1.37 7.55
N ALA A 115 13.92 -1.29 7.85
CA ALA A 115 13.03 -2.42 7.78
C ALA A 115 12.63 -2.76 6.33
N PHE A 116 12.22 -4.02 6.12
CA PHE A 116 11.57 -4.45 4.89
C PHE A 116 10.38 -3.55 4.50
N GLU A 117 9.52 -3.23 5.46
CA GLU A 117 8.36 -2.35 5.27
C GLU A 117 8.74 -0.97 4.70
N SER A 118 9.81 -0.37 5.22
CA SER A 118 10.32 0.94 4.78
C SER A 118 10.87 0.88 3.35
N LYS A 119 11.62 -0.19 3.04
CA LYS A 119 12.16 -0.44 1.69
C LYS A 119 11.06 -0.60 0.66
N GLU A 120 10.11 -1.50 0.93
CA GLU A 120 8.97 -1.79 0.05
C GLU A 120 8.17 -0.52 -0.25
N LYS A 121 7.85 0.25 0.80
CA LYS A 121 7.15 1.53 0.68
C LYS A 121 7.92 2.53 -0.19
N ALA A 122 9.21 2.69 0.06
CA ALA A 122 10.04 3.63 -0.70
C ALA A 122 10.18 3.22 -2.17
N ILE A 123 10.39 1.93 -2.46
CA ILE A 123 10.48 1.43 -3.84
C ILE A 123 9.14 1.63 -4.56
N THR A 124 8.03 1.29 -3.90
CA THR A 124 6.69 1.48 -4.45
C THR A 124 6.42 2.95 -4.78
N HIS A 125 6.71 3.85 -3.84
CA HIS A 125 6.55 5.29 -4.05
C HIS A 125 7.43 5.82 -5.17
N TYR A 126 8.67 5.35 -5.27
CA TYR A 126 9.59 5.74 -6.33
C TYR A 126 9.10 5.29 -7.71
N LEU A 127 8.74 4.01 -7.87
CA LEU A 127 8.23 3.48 -9.14
C LEU A 127 6.90 4.14 -9.55
N LEU A 128 6.01 4.39 -8.60
CA LEU A 128 4.76 5.11 -8.86
C LEU A 128 5.02 6.56 -9.25
N SER A 129 6.03 7.21 -8.69
CA SER A 129 6.39 8.58 -9.06
C SER A 129 6.93 8.65 -10.49
N LEU A 130 7.73 7.67 -10.92
CA LEU A 130 8.16 7.55 -12.33
C LEU A 130 6.98 7.36 -13.28
N SER A 131 5.95 6.63 -12.86
CA SER A 131 4.73 6.36 -13.64
C SER A 131 3.67 7.46 -13.51
N PHE A 132 3.85 8.44 -12.63
CA PHE A 132 2.79 9.41 -12.29
C PHE A 132 2.34 10.22 -13.49
N SER A 133 3.24 10.59 -14.39
CA SER A 133 2.93 11.31 -15.62
C SER A 133 1.94 10.53 -16.51
N VAL A 134 2.01 9.19 -16.49
CA VAL A 134 1.06 8.30 -17.20
C VAL A 134 -0.34 8.52 -16.65
N PHE A 135 -0.51 8.39 -15.35
CA PHE A 135 -1.82 8.48 -14.69
C PHE A 135 -2.38 9.90 -14.73
N ASP A 136 -1.54 10.93 -14.53
CA ASP A 136 -1.95 12.33 -14.59
C ASP A 136 -2.41 12.72 -16.01
N SER A 137 -1.71 12.26 -17.05
CA SER A 137 -2.07 12.52 -18.45
C SER A 137 -3.37 11.83 -18.83
N LEU A 138 -3.61 10.62 -18.33
CA LEU A 138 -4.87 9.90 -18.53
C LEU A 138 -6.02 10.60 -17.82
N MET A 139 -5.82 11.09 -16.59
CA MET A 139 -6.81 11.88 -15.87
C MET A 139 -7.14 13.20 -16.58
N LYS A 140 -6.14 13.87 -17.14
CA LYS A 140 -6.33 15.10 -17.93
C LYS A 140 -7.12 14.82 -19.21
N LYS A 141 -6.83 13.74 -19.93
CA LYS A 141 -7.47 13.39 -21.20
C LYS A 141 -8.91 12.92 -21.03
N PHE A 142 -9.17 12.06 -20.05
CA PHE A 142 -10.47 11.39 -19.87
C PHE A 142 -11.28 11.93 -18.69
N GLY A 143 -10.73 12.85 -17.93
CA GLY A 143 -11.34 13.39 -16.71
C GLY A 143 -11.20 12.49 -15.49
N PRO A 144 -11.44 13.04 -14.28
CA PRO A 144 -11.15 12.35 -13.02
C PRO A 144 -12.05 11.13 -12.73
N VAL A 145 -13.15 10.99 -13.46
CA VAL A 145 -14.09 9.86 -13.31
C VAL A 145 -13.85 8.77 -14.34
N GLN A 146 -13.40 9.16 -15.55
CA GLN A 146 -13.29 8.26 -16.71
C GLN A 146 -11.85 7.87 -17.08
N TRP A 147 -10.83 8.34 -16.34
CA TRP A 147 -9.44 8.09 -16.67
C TRP A 147 -9.06 6.59 -16.71
N ASN A 148 -9.76 5.75 -15.96
CA ASN A 148 -9.62 4.31 -15.94
C ASN A 148 -10.75 3.59 -16.70
N SER A 149 -11.45 4.29 -17.60
CA SER A 149 -12.51 3.71 -18.42
C SER A 149 -11.97 2.68 -19.43
N LYS A 150 -12.86 1.82 -19.91
CA LYS A 150 -12.50 0.86 -20.97
C LYS A 150 -11.95 1.56 -22.22
N ALA A 151 -12.46 2.73 -22.58
CA ALA A 151 -11.99 3.49 -23.74
C ALA A 151 -10.55 3.97 -23.55
N ALA A 152 -10.19 4.48 -22.37
CA ALA A 152 -8.83 4.87 -22.05
C ALA A 152 -7.88 3.67 -22.07
N ALA A 153 -8.30 2.54 -21.50
CA ALA A 153 -7.52 1.32 -21.49
C ALA A 153 -7.26 0.78 -22.91
N ARG A 154 -8.27 0.79 -23.78
CA ARG A 154 -8.13 0.40 -25.18
C ARG A 154 -7.12 1.29 -25.92
N ASP A 155 -7.26 2.61 -25.82
CA ASP A 155 -6.37 3.57 -26.47
C ASP A 155 -4.91 3.41 -26.00
N PHE A 156 -4.69 3.11 -24.72
CA PHE A 156 -3.37 2.79 -24.18
C PHE A 156 -2.80 1.47 -24.72
N ILE A 157 -3.62 0.41 -24.83
CA ILE A 157 -3.18 -0.87 -25.37
C ILE A 157 -2.78 -0.72 -26.84
N TYR A 158 -3.53 0.04 -27.64
CA TYR A 158 -3.14 0.34 -29.02
C TYR A 158 -1.80 1.10 -29.08
N ALA A 159 -1.62 2.10 -28.20
CA ALA A 159 -0.38 2.87 -28.15
C ALA A 159 0.85 2.01 -27.83
N ILE A 160 0.72 1.12 -26.85
CA ILE A 160 1.84 0.29 -26.41
C ILE A 160 2.19 -0.83 -27.40
N HIS A 161 1.22 -1.28 -28.21
CA HIS A 161 1.47 -2.18 -29.36
C HIS A 161 2.05 -1.45 -30.58
N GLY A 162 2.25 -0.13 -30.51
CA GLY A 162 2.74 0.66 -31.63
C GLY A 162 1.70 0.89 -32.74
N GLU A 163 0.44 0.57 -32.46
CA GLU A 163 -0.67 0.72 -33.39
C GLU A 163 -1.22 2.14 -33.43
N LYS A 164 -2.32 2.37 -34.14
CA LYS A 164 -2.90 3.71 -34.35
C LYS A 164 -3.34 4.36 -33.04
N SER A 165 -2.57 5.36 -32.59
CA SER A 165 -2.84 6.11 -31.36
C SER A 165 -2.31 7.54 -31.45
N SER A 166 -2.75 8.41 -30.52
CA SER A 166 -2.27 9.79 -30.48
C SER A 166 -0.81 9.87 -30.01
N PRO A 167 -0.03 10.90 -30.45
CA PRO A 167 1.33 11.11 -29.97
C PRO A 167 1.44 11.20 -28.44
N ALA A 168 0.47 11.82 -27.79
CA ALA A 168 0.41 11.90 -26.33
C ALA A 168 0.29 10.51 -25.68
N MET A 169 -0.53 9.62 -26.25
CA MET A 169 -0.69 8.27 -25.72
C MET A 169 0.56 7.41 -25.96
N LYS A 170 1.25 7.60 -27.08
CA LYS A 170 2.55 6.97 -27.34
C LYS A 170 3.60 7.38 -26.29
N ALA A 171 3.70 8.66 -25.96
CA ALA A 171 4.60 9.15 -24.91
C ALA A 171 4.28 8.55 -23.53
N ILE A 172 2.98 8.38 -23.21
CA ILE A 172 2.52 7.70 -22.00
C ILE A 172 2.95 6.23 -22.00
N ALA A 173 2.75 5.51 -23.09
CA ALA A 173 3.14 4.11 -23.24
C ALA A 173 4.66 3.92 -23.13
N GLU A 174 5.45 4.84 -23.70
CA GLU A 174 6.90 4.84 -23.58
C GLU A 174 7.37 5.06 -22.13
N THR A 175 6.72 5.99 -21.41
CA THR A 175 7.02 6.25 -19.98
C THR A 175 6.75 5.00 -19.13
N TRP A 176 5.65 4.30 -19.40
CA TRP A 176 5.35 3.03 -18.77
C TRP A 176 6.43 1.99 -19.04
N SER A 177 6.81 1.82 -20.29
CA SER A 177 7.83 0.85 -20.71
C SER A 177 9.18 1.13 -20.03
N LYS A 178 9.59 2.41 -19.92
CA LYS A 178 10.79 2.83 -19.18
C LYS A 178 10.70 2.49 -17.70
N THR A 179 9.54 2.72 -17.06
CA THR A 179 9.34 2.41 -15.64
C THR A 179 9.39 0.91 -15.39
N ALA A 180 8.75 0.11 -16.25
CA ALA A 180 8.75 -1.35 -16.12
C ALA A 180 10.15 -1.93 -16.33
N GLU A 181 10.90 -1.40 -17.31
CA GLU A 181 12.30 -1.79 -17.55
C GLU A 181 13.21 -1.39 -16.37
N PHE A 182 13.05 -0.20 -15.82
CA PHE A 182 13.76 0.21 -14.61
C PHE A 182 13.46 -0.75 -13.43
N ALA A 183 12.20 -1.11 -13.21
CA ALA A 183 11.82 -2.05 -12.17
C ALA A 183 12.47 -3.43 -12.38
N ARG A 184 12.51 -3.93 -13.63
CA ARG A 184 13.18 -5.18 -14.01
C ARG A 184 14.68 -5.12 -13.70
N GLN A 185 15.34 -4.04 -14.08
CA GLN A 185 16.78 -3.85 -13.81
C GLN A 185 17.07 -3.80 -12.31
N ARG A 186 16.23 -3.11 -11.52
CA ARG A 186 16.37 -3.08 -10.05
C ARG A 186 16.19 -4.47 -9.44
N PHE A 187 15.20 -5.23 -9.90
CA PHE A 187 15.02 -6.62 -9.45
C PHE A 187 16.24 -7.49 -9.80
N ASN A 188 16.81 -7.32 -10.99
CA ASN A 188 18.02 -8.04 -11.40
C ASN A 188 19.26 -7.62 -10.59
N ALA A 189 19.35 -6.35 -10.18
CA ALA A 189 20.46 -5.86 -9.34
C ALA A 189 20.49 -6.50 -7.95
N VAL A 190 19.34 -6.94 -7.43
CA VAL A 190 19.25 -7.63 -6.13
C VAL A 190 19.24 -9.16 -6.26
N GLY A 191 19.73 -9.69 -7.36
CA GLY A 191 19.89 -11.12 -7.59
C GLY A 191 18.79 -11.77 -8.43
N GLY A 192 17.84 -11.01 -8.94
CA GLY A 192 16.88 -11.47 -9.94
C GLY A 192 17.55 -11.89 -11.25
N ALA A 193 16.82 -12.66 -12.07
CA ALA A 193 17.29 -13.12 -13.38
C ALA A 193 16.15 -13.05 -14.41
N VAL A 194 15.60 -11.84 -14.61
CA VAL A 194 14.52 -11.60 -15.56
C VAL A 194 15.09 -11.05 -16.85
N ASN A 195 14.95 -11.82 -17.93
CA ASN A 195 15.36 -11.38 -19.26
C ASN A 195 14.44 -10.26 -19.75
N ARG A 196 15.00 -9.39 -20.57
CA ARG A 196 14.21 -8.42 -21.31
C ARG A 196 13.48 -9.15 -22.44
N LEU A 197 12.16 -9.03 -22.46
CA LEU A 197 11.31 -9.48 -23.57
C LEU A 197 10.88 -8.25 -24.37
N GLU A 198 11.16 -8.25 -25.68
CA GLU A 198 10.82 -7.13 -26.55
C GLU A 198 9.31 -6.92 -26.71
N ASP A 199 8.55 -8.01 -26.61
CA ASP A 199 7.09 -8.03 -26.69
C ASP A 199 6.40 -8.05 -25.30
N TRP A 200 7.15 -7.79 -24.21
CA TRP A 200 6.53 -7.56 -22.91
C TRP A 200 6.05 -6.11 -22.84
N LEU A 201 4.77 -5.91 -23.09
CA LEU A 201 4.18 -4.60 -23.21
C LEU A 201 3.48 -4.16 -21.91
N ILE A 202 2.60 -5.02 -21.39
CA ILE A 202 1.84 -4.79 -20.17
C ILE A 202 1.70 -6.09 -19.38
N PRO A 203 1.55 -6.03 -18.05
CA PRO A 203 1.24 -7.21 -17.24
C PRO A 203 -0.12 -7.79 -17.62
N GLN A 204 -0.26 -9.11 -17.50
CA GLN A 204 -1.53 -9.81 -17.74
C GLN A 204 -2.23 -10.12 -16.42
N SER A 205 -3.55 -10.05 -16.41
CA SER A 205 -4.39 -10.53 -15.33
C SER A 205 -5.41 -11.55 -15.83
N HIS A 206 -5.70 -12.55 -15.02
CA HIS A 206 -6.65 -13.61 -15.34
C HIS A 206 -7.64 -13.73 -14.19
N SER A 207 -8.94 -13.69 -14.51
CA SER A 207 -9.97 -13.93 -13.51
C SER A 207 -10.15 -15.44 -13.33
N LEU A 208 -9.70 -15.94 -12.19
CA LEU A 208 -9.89 -17.33 -11.79
C LEU A 208 -11.35 -17.76 -11.94
N ILE A 209 -12.28 -16.90 -11.55
CA ILE A 209 -13.72 -17.20 -11.60
C ILE A 209 -14.24 -17.27 -13.04
N LYS A 210 -13.84 -16.32 -13.91
CA LYS A 210 -14.29 -16.29 -15.29
C LYS A 210 -13.70 -17.47 -16.06
N VAL A 211 -12.41 -17.74 -15.88
CA VAL A 211 -11.71 -18.86 -16.54
C VAL A 211 -12.28 -20.21 -16.05
N SER A 212 -12.49 -20.38 -14.74
CA SER A 212 -13.06 -21.63 -14.20
C SER A 212 -14.52 -21.87 -14.60
N LYS A 213 -15.27 -20.83 -14.95
CA LYS A 213 -16.64 -20.96 -15.49
C LYS A 213 -16.66 -21.36 -16.95
N ALA A 214 -15.64 -21.03 -17.70
CA ALA A 214 -15.50 -21.49 -19.07
C ALA A 214 -15.10 -22.98 -19.08
N THR A 215 -15.58 -23.73 -20.07
CA THR A 215 -15.04 -25.06 -20.33
C THR A 215 -13.63 -24.92 -20.88
N LYS A 216 -12.77 -25.91 -20.61
CA LYS A 216 -11.38 -25.94 -21.12
C LYS A 216 -11.36 -25.77 -22.65
N ASP A 217 -12.17 -26.56 -23.37
CA ASP A 217 -12.30 -26.48 -24.82
C ASP A 217 -12.84 -25.10 -25.30
N GLY A 218 -13.81 -24.53 -24.59
CA GLY A 218 -14.32 -23.20 -24.89
C GLY A 218 -13.27 -22.11 -24.74
N TRP A 219 -12.46 -22.17 -23.66
CA TRP A 219 -11.39 -21.21 -23.44
C TRP A 219 -10.28 -21.35 -24.51
N VAL A 220 -9.88 -22.59 -24.83
CA VAL A 220 -8.87 -22.85 -25.88
C VAL A 220 -9.35 -22.34 -27.24
N LYS A 221 -10.57 -22.65 -27.63
CA LYS A 221 -11.16 -22.17 -28.90
C LYS A 221 -11.23 -20.64 -28.97
N PHE A 222 -11.48 -19.99 -27.83
CA PHE A 222 -11.53 -18.52 -27.78
C PHE A 222 -10.15 -17.91 -27.93
N ILE A 223 -9.14 -18.43 -27.23
CA ILE A 223 -7.83 -17.79 -27.17
C ILE A 223 -6.95 -18.11 -28.36
N MET A 224 -7.02 -19.31 -28.91
CA MET A 224 -6.12 -19.79 -29.98
C MET A 224 -6.03 -18.83 -31.19
N PRO A 225 -7.13 -18.27 -31.73
CA PRO A 225 -7.06 -17.32 -32.86
C PRO A 225 -6.51 -15.95 -32.47
N LEU A 226 -6.37 -15.65 -31.17
CA LEU A 226 -5.85 -14.37 -30.66
C LEU A 226 -4.34 -14.36 -30.49
N LEU A 227 -3.68 -15.52 -30.61
CA LEU A 227 -2.27 -15.70 -30.30
C LEU A 227 -1.37 -15.57 -31.52
N ARG A 228 -0.13 -15.12 -31.25
CA ARG A 228 1.00 -15.08 -32.21
C ARG A 228 1.59 -16.47 -32.35
N ARG A 229 1.31 -17.15 -33.45
CA ARG A 229 1.72 -18.54 -33.72
C ARG A 229 3.23 -18.74 -33.73
N ASP A 230 3.98 -17.78 -34.21
CA ASP A 230 5.44 -17.81 -34.35
C ASP A 230 6.18 -17.88 -32.99
N ARG A 231 5.49 -17.60 -31.90
CA ARG A 231 6.06 -17.66 -30.54
C ARG A 231 5.95 -19.05 -29.89
N TYR A 232 5.17 -19.95 -30.44
CA TYR A 232 4.95 -21.27 -29.87
C TYR A 232 5.83 -22.32 -30.56
N VAL A 233 6.93 -22.63 -29.88
CA VAL A 233 7.97 -23.54 -30.38
C VAL A 233 8.20 -24.69 -29.42
N HIS A 234 8.59 -25.85 -29.98
CA HIS A 234 9.03 -27.01 -29.23
C HIS A 234 10.44 -26.86 -28.64
N ASP A 235 10.83 -27.87 -27.86
CA ASP A 235 12.16 -27.98 -27.23
C ASP A 235 13.30 -28.08 -28.26
N ASP A 236 12.99 -28.47 -29.50
CA ASP A 236 13.92 -28.50 -30.63
C ASP A 236 13.88 -27.23 -31.50
N GLY A 237 13.02 -26.27 -31.14
CA GLY A 237 12.88 -24.98 -31.81
C GLY A 237 12.00 -25.01 -33.08
N ARG A 238 11.27 -26.12 -33.37
CA ARG A 238 10.24 -26.12 -34.43
C ARG A 238 8.94 -25.50 -33.92
N LEU A 239 8.15 -24.94 -34.86
CA LEU A 239 6.80 -24.45 -34.50
C LEU A 239 5.89 -25.59 -34.08
N MET A 240 5.07 -25.34 -33.09
CA MET A 240 3.98 -26.23 -32.67
C MET A 240 2.89 -26.27 -33.73
N ASP A 241 2.41 -27.45 -34.07
CA ASP A 241 1.19 -27.61 -34.87
C ASP A 241 -0.06 -27.28 -34.03
N ASP A 242 -1.25 -27.33 -34.62
CA ASP A 242 -2.48 -26.94 -33.93
C ASP A 242 -2.83 -27.89 -32.78
N GLY A 243 -2.59 -29.20 -32.93
CA GLY A 243 -2.86 -30.15 -31.87
C GLY A 243 -1.94 -29.99 -30.66
N GLU A 244 -0.68 -29.73 -30.96
CA GLU A 244 0.36 -29.47 -29.92
C GLU A 244 0.07 -28.13 -29.20
N LEU A 245 -0.33 -27.09 -29.93
CA LEU A 245 -0.73 -25.83 -29.30
C LEU A 245 -1.98 -25.96 -28.46
N ILE A 246 -2.96 -26.76 -28.91
CA ILE A 246 -4.17 -27.06 -28.10
C ILE A 246 -3.75 -27.71 -26.78
N THR A 247 -2.90 -28.73 -26.84
CA THR A 247 -2.38 -29.41 -25.63
C THR A 247 -1.66 -28.45 -24.68
N PHE A 248 -0.85 -27.55 -25.22
CA PHE A 248 -0.16 -26.51 -24.47
C PHE A 248 -1.16 -25.54 -23.79
N LEU A 249 -2.18 -25.09 -24.53
CA LEU A 249 -3.20 -24.19 -24.01
C LEU A 249 -4.11 -24.84 -22.97
N GLU A 250 -4.43 -26.12 -23.13
CA GLU A 250 -5.15 -26.91 -22.12
C GLU A 250 -4.37 -26.93 -20.80
N HIS A 251 -3.06 -27.07 -20.88
CA HIS A 251 -2.19 -27.04 -19.70
C HIS A 251 -2.12 -25.64 -19.07
N ALA A 252 -2.11 -24.58 -19.89
CA ALA A 252 -2.19 -23.21 -19.43
C ALA A 252 -3.54 -22.93 -18.75
N TYR A 253 -4.66 -23.41 -19.32
CA TYR A 253 -5.96 -23.35 -18.68
C TYR A 253 -5.98 -24.02 -17.30
N ASP A 254 -5.44 -25.24 -17.18
CA ASP A 254 -5.37 -25.96 -15.90
C ASP A 254 -4.54 -25.20 -14.87
N THR A 255 -3.48 -24.52 -15.31
CA THR A 255 -2.66 -23.69 -14.44
C THR A 255 -3.40 -22.44 -13.97
N ILE A 256 -4.08 -21.74 -14.85
CA ILE A 256 -4.84 -20.53 -14.52
C ILE A 256 -6.04 -20.88 -13.66
N SER A 257 -6.84 -21.89 -14.04
CA SER A 257 -8.06 -22.29 -13.34
C SER A 257 -7.82 -22.87 -11.95
N SER A 258 -6.64 -23.46 -11.72
CA SER A 258 -6.21 -23.99 -10.42
C SER A 258 -5.38 -23.00 -9.58
N ASN A 259 -5.21 -21.76 -10.05
CA ASN A 259 -4.29 -20.79 -9.44
C ASN A 259 -2.86 -21.33 -9.25
N GLY A 260 -2.39 -22.11 -10.22
CA GLY A 260 -1.05 -22.73 -10.20
C GLY A 260 -0.92 -24.00 -9.33
N ALA A 261 -2.00 -24.50 -8.74
CA ALA A 261 -1.94 -25.69 -7.87
C ALA A 261 -1.44 -26.94 -8.61
N ASN A 262 -1.72 -27.08 -9.91
CA ASN A 262 -1.21 -28.16 -10.75
C ASN A 262 0.33 -28.17 -10.89
N LYS A 263 0.99 -27.03 -10.77
CA LYS A 263 2.46 -26.91 -10.81
C LYS A 263 3.11 -27.45 -9.53
N HIS A 264 2.43 -27.31 -8.40
CA HIS A 264 2.90 -27.82 -7.10
C HIS A 264 2.80 -29.35 -6.99
N TRP A 265 1.80 -29.94 -7.62
CA TRP A 265 1.58 -31.41 -7.58
C TRP A 265 2.68 -32.21 -8.29
N LYS A 266 3.24 -31.67 -9.38
CA LYS A 266 4.28 -32.38 -10.17
C LYS A 266 5.68 -32.30 -9.57
N SER A 267 5.96 -31.35 -8.68
CA SER A 267 7.32 -31.11 -8.18
C SER A 267 7.65 -31.78 -6.85
N GLY A 268 6.74 -32.60 -6.25
CA GLY A 268 7.01 -33.28 -4.98
C GLY A 268 7.47 -32.39 -3.82
N GLY A 269 7.36 -31.09 -3.99
CA GLY A 269 7.86 -30.09 -3.06
C GLY A 269 6.81 -29.66 -2.05
N SER A 270 7.28 -29.31 -0.87
CA SER A 270 6.55 -28.81 0.27
C SER A 270 5.43 -27.82 -0.11
N LYS A 271 4.28 -27.93 0.58
CA LYS A 271 3.09 -27.03 0.45
C LYS A 271 3.38 -25.52 0.69
N THR A 272 4.61 -25.19 1.10
CA THR A 272 5.09 -23.83 1.34
C THR A 272 5.86 -23.21 0.16
N GLY A 273 5.89 -23.88 -0.99
CA GLY A 273 6.66 -23.46 -2.15
C GLY A 273 6.09 -22.28 -2.93
N ARG A 274 6.06 -21.09 -2.33
CA ARG A 274 6.22 -19.89 -3.14
C ARG A 274 7.62 -19.97 -3.73
N ARG A 275 7.70 -20.09 -5.07
CA ARG A 275 8.95 -20.17 -5.83
C ARG A 275 9.98 -19.15 -5.37
N GLU A 276 11.25 -19.48 -5.51
CA GLU A 276 12.34 -18.48 -5.46
C GLU A 276 11.90 -17.22 -6.18
N LEU A 277 12.10 -16.06 -5.58
CA LEU A 277 11.71 -14.78 -6.16
C LEU A 277 12.20 -14.63 -7.61
N GLY A 278 13.41 -15.15 -7.91
CA GLY A 278 13.99 -15.12 -9.26
C GLY A 278 13.27 -15.96 -10.30
N SER A 279 12.55 -16.99 -9.89
CA SER A 279 11.78 -17.84 -10.81
C SER A 279 10.40 -17.25 -11.11
N ARG A 280 9.90 -16.33 -10.27
CA ARG A 280 8.56 -15.77 -10.41
C ARG A 280 8.36 -14.99 -11.71
N TYR A 281 9.41 -14.30 -12.17
CA TYR A 281 9.40 -13.48 -13.38
C TYR A 281 10.24 -14.07 -14.51
N SER A 282 10.97 -15.17 -14.28
CA SER A 282 11.81 -15.83 -15.30
C SER A 282 11.04 -16.82 -16.15
N GLU A 283 9.79 -17.18 -15.76
CA GLU A 283 8.95 -17.98 -16.63
C GLU A 283 8.53 -17.17 -17.84
N HIS A 284 8.73 -17.75 -19.02
CA HIS A 284 8.30 -17.17 -20.26
C HIS A 284 6.81 -16.86 -20.21
N ARG A 285 6.41 -15.69 -20.75
CA ARG A 285 5.02 -15.37 -20.98
C ARG A 285 4.39 -16.50 -21.80
N GLU A 286 3.35 -17.12 -21.29
CA GLU A 286 2.71 -18.26 -21.94
C GLU A 286 1.71 -17.81 -23.02
N LEU A 287 1.15 -16.61 -22.91
CA LEU A 287 0.16 -16.06 -23.83
C LEU A 287 0.73 -14.85 -24.57
N HIS A 288 1.03 -15.01 -25.84
CA HIS A 288 1.51 -13.97 -26.74
C HIS A 288 0.41 -13.57 -27.72
N PHE A 289 -0.19 -12.41 -27.52
CA PHE A 289 -1.26 -11.90 -28.38
C PHE A 289 -0.68 -11.35 -29.68
N LYS A 290 -1.41 -11.55 -30.80
CA LYS A 290 -0.95 -11.14 -32.11
C LYS A 290 -1.02 -9.64 -32.34
N ASP A 291 -2.00 -8.95 -31.72
CA ASP A 291 -2.27 -7.53 -31.88
C ASP A 291 -2.99 -6.97 -30.64
N ALA A 292 -3.14 -5.65 -30.58
CA ALA A 292 -3.82 -4.95 -29.48
C ALA A 292 -5.27 -5.40 -29.29
N GLU A 293 -6.02 -5.59 -30.38
CA GLU A 293 -7.42 -5.98 -30.32
C GLU A 293 -7.59 -7.38 -29.72
N SER A 294 -6.69 -8.31 -30.05
CA SER A 294 -6.67 -9.65 -29.47
C SER A 294 -6.44 -9.63 -27.97
N GLN A 295 -5.51 -8.79 -27.50
CA GLN A 295 -5.27 -8.61 -26.07
C GLN A 295 -6.47 -7.97 -25.36
N ILE A 296 -7.10 -6.98 -25.99
CA ILE A 296 -8.30 -6.33 -25.44
C ILE A 296 -9.44 -7.33 -25.31
N LYS A 297 -9.72 -8.12 -26.36
CA LYS A 297 -10.76 -9.15 -26.32
C LYS A 297 -10.56 -10.15 -25.20
N TYR A 298 -9.33 -10.62 -25.00
CA TYR A 298 -9.00 -11.51 -23.91
C TYR A 298 -9.22 -10.85 -22.54
N ASN A 299 -8.72 -9.62 -22.35
CA ASN A 299 -8.84 -8.91 -21.08
C ASN A 299 -10.30 -8.60 -20.72
N GLU A 300 -11.15 -8.29 -21.69
CA GLU A 300 -12.58 -8.05 -21.46
C GLU A 300 -13.31 -9.31 -21.02
N GLU A 301 -12.99 -10.46 -21.62
CA GLU A 301 -13.66 -11.73 -21.33
C GLU A 301 -13.10 -12.39 -20.06
N TYR A 302 -11.78 -12.53 -19.96
CA TYR A 302 -11.11 -13.31 -18.91
C TYR A 302 -10.22 -12.51 -17.98
N GLY A 303 -10.05 -11.20 -18.18
CA GLY A 303 -9.28 -10.34 -17.28
C GLY A 303 -9.97 -10.16 -15.93
N GLU A 304 -9.20 -10.08 -14.84
CA GLU A 304 -9.71 -9.87 -13.49
C GLU A 304 -9.85 -8.39 -13.16
N HIS A 305 -8.80 -7.62 -13.41
CA HIS A 305 -8.72 -6.21 -13.08
C HIS A 305 -8.78 -5.36 -14.36
N ASN A 306 -9.10 -4.08 -14.19
CA ASN A 306 -8.84 -3.16 -15.28
C ASN A 306 -7.33 -3.00 -15.47
N LEU A 307 -6.95 -2.46 -16.63
CA LEU A 307 -5.54 -2.33 -17.01
C LEU A 307 -4.72 -1.56 -15.98
N TYR A 308 -5.24 -0.46 -15.45
CA TYR A 308 -4.49 0.41 -14.53
C TYR A 308 -4.24 -0.25 -13.20
N ASP A 309 -5.20 -0.98 -12.65
CA ASP A 309 -4.98 -1.77 -11.45
C ASP A 309 -3.98 -2.89 -11.69
N THR A 310 -4.02 -3.51 -12.86
CA THR A 310 -3.02 -4.51 -13.25
C THR A 310 -1.61 -3.91 -13.29
N MET A 311 -1.47 -2.69 -13.84
CA MET A 311 -0.19 -1.97 -13.84
C MET A 311 0.27 -1.60 -12.43
N LEU A 312 -0.61 -1.05 -11.60
CA LEU A 312 -0.31 -0.69 -10.21
C LEU A 312 0.07 -1.92 -9.37
N ASN A 313 -0.68 -3.00 -9.51
CA ASN A 313 -0.38 -4.26 -8.82
C ASN A 313 0.96 -4.84 -9.24
N HIS A 314 1.33 -4.73 -10.52
CA HIS A 314 2.63 -5.16 -10.99
C HIS A 314 3.77 -4.37 -10.33
N LEU A 315 3.69 -3.04 -10.31
CA LEU A 315 4.70 -2.20 -9.65
C LEU A 315 4.81 -2.49 -8.16
N ALA A 316 3.67 -2.70 -7.48
CA ALA A 316 3.65 -3.05 -6.07
C ALA A 316 4.28 -4.43 -5.81
N ALA A 317 3.95 -5.44 -6.63
CA ALA A 317 4.52 -6.79 -6.51
C ALA A 317 6.03 -6.79 -6.75
N VAL A 318 6.51 -6.10 -7.78
CA VAL A 318 7.94 -5.97 -8.06
C VAL A 318 8.65 -5.22 -6.93
N SER A 319 8.05 -4.16 -6.39
CA SER A 319 8.60 -3.42 -5.24
C SER A 319 8.75 -4.31 -4.02
N GLN A 320 7.74 -5.13 -3.73
CA GLN A 320 7.78 -6.10 -2.64
C GLN A 320 8.88 -7.13 -2.84
N ASP A 321 9.01 -7.68 -4.05
CA ASP A 321 10.02 -8.70 -4.34
C ASP A 321 11.44 -8.13 -4.29
N ILE A 322 11.67 -6.89 -4.74
CA ILE A 322 12.95 -6.18 -4.58
C ILE A 322 13.25 -5.99 -3.08
N ALA A 323 12.30 -5.50 -2.30
CA ALA A 323 12.48 -5.29 -0.86
C ALA A 323 12.73 -6.60 -0.10
N LEU A 324 12.04 -7.69 -0.47
CA LEU A 324 12.29 -9.04 0.07
C LEU A 324 13.70 -9.52 -0.23
N ALA A 325 14.14 -9.39 -1.50
CA ALA A 325 15.48 -9.77 -1.91
C ALA A 325 16.55 -8.94 -1.21
N GLU A 326 16.36 -7.63 -1.06
CA GLU A 326 17.30 -6.76 -0.35
C GLU A 326 17.38 -7.03 1.16
N THR A 327 16.30 -7.52 1.77
CA THR A 327 16.24 -7.69 3.22
C THR A 327 16.58 -9.12 3.65
N PHE A 328 16.16 -10.11 2.87
CA PHE A 328 16.25 -11.53 3.23
C PHE A 328 17.04 -12.35 2.20
N GLY A 329 17.48 -11.73 1.10
CA GLY A 329 18.15 -12.42 0.01
C GLY A 329 17.17 -13.08 -0.96
N HIS A 330 17.72 -13.66 -2.00
CA HIS A 330 16.95 -14.21 -3.12
C HIS A 330 15.93 -15.30 -2.72
N ASN A 331 16.28 -16.19 -1.81
CA ASN A 331 15.39 -17.20 -1.21
C ASN A 331 14.75 -16.64 0.06
N ALA A 332 14.04 -15.53 -0.06
CA ALA A 332 13.57 -14.73 1.07
C ALA A 332 12.81 -15.56 2.11
N TYR A 333 11.86 -16.42 1.70
CA TYR A 333 11.04 -17.19 2.63
C TYR A 333 11.82 -18.26 3.38
N ASP A 334 12.74 -18.95 2.72
CA ASP A 334 13.61 -19.94 3.37
C ASP A 334 14.58 -19.25 4.34
N ASN A 335 15.12 -18.09 3.92
CA ASN A 335 16.01 -17.32 4.76
C ASN A 335 15.27 -16.69 5.96
N ILE A 336 14.02 -16.25 5.81
CA ILE A 336 13.16 -15.82 6.93
C ILE A 336 12.98 -16.96 7.94
N ASN A 337 12.67 -18.16 7.47
CA ASN A 337 12.52 -19.31 8.36
C ASN A 337 13.83 -19.66 9.06
N ALA A 338 14.96 -19.60 8.36
CA ALA A 338 16.28 -19.84 8.96
C ALA A 338 16.64 -18.77 10.01
N LEU A 339 16.39 -17.48 9.72
CA LEU A 339 16.62 -16.38 10.66
C LEU A 339 15.72 -16.50 11.90
N LEU A 340 14.45 -16.88 11.73
CA LEU A 340 13.53 -17.14 12.83
C LEU A 340 14.00 -18.30 13.70
N ALA A 341 14.52 -19.38 13.10
CA ALA A 341 15.07 -20.53 13.84
C ALA A 341 16.34 -20.12 14.63
N MET A 342 17.25 -19.36 14.01
CA MET A 342 18.44 -18.85 14.68
C MET A 342 18.07 -17.88 15.84
N ALA A 343 17.09 -17.02 15.62
CA ALA A 343 16.60 -16.12 16.67
C ALA A 343 15.99 -16.89 17.84
N HIS A 344 15.23 -17.96 17.56
CA HIS A 344 14.65 -18.81 18.58
C HIS A 344 15.74 -19.53 19.41
N GLU A 345 16.74 -20.11 18.74
CA GLU A 345 17.88 -20.74 19.41
C GLU A 345 18.68 -19.75 20.27
N ALA A 346 18.92 -18.54 19.74
CA ALA A 346 19.60 -17.48 20.50
C ALA A 346 18.78 -17.06 21.73
N ALA A 347 17.46 -16.95 21.61
CA ALA A 347 16.58 -16.58 22.70
C ALA A 347 16.56 -17.64 23.83
N ILE A 348 16.63 -18.93 23.50
CA ILE A 348 16.78 -20.01 24.49
C ILE A 348 18.06 -19.83 25.29
N LYS A 349 19.16 -19.44 24.62
CA LYS A 349 20.47 -19.26 25.27
C LYS A 349 20.55 -17.99 26.12
N GLN A 350 19.87 -16.93 25.71
CA GLN A 350 19.97 -15.60 26.36
C GLN A 350 18.95 -15.40 27.50
N HIS A 351 17.81 -16.06 27.45
CA HIS A 351 16.70 -15.82 28.36
C HIS A 351 16.31 -17.10 29.11
N ASN A 352 16.26 -17.01 30.42
CA ASN A 352 15.70 -18.06 31.27
C ASN A 352 14.15 -18.01 31.23
N ILE A 353 13.56 -18.15 30.03
CA ILE A 353 12.11 -18.11 29.83
C ILE A 353 11.61 -19.54 29.67
N ASP A 354 10.41 -19.80 30.18
CA ASP A 354 9.68 -21.04 29.95
C ASP A 354 9.63 -21.39 28.42
N PRO A 355 10.12 -22.56 28.02
CA PRO A 355 10.18 -22.95 26.60
C PRO A 355 8.83 -22.89 25.87
N GLU A 356 7.73 -23.23 26.53
CA GLU A 356 6.38 -23.23 25.95
C GLU A 356 5.91 -21.78 25.67
N LYS A 357 6.20 -20.88 26.61
CA LYS A 357 5.92 -19.44 26.44
C LYS A 357 6.76 -18.84 25.32
N LEU A 358 8.02 -19.23 25.21
CA LEU A 358 8.92 -18.78 24.16
C LEU A 358 8.42 -19.25 22.78
N GLU A 359 8.06 -20.52 22.64
CA GLU A 359 7.51 -21.09 21.41
C GLU A 359 6.22 -20.33 20.99
N THR A 360 5.35 -20.04 21.92
CA THR A 360 4.13 -19.23 21.67
C THR A 360 4.48 -17.85 21.11
N GLN A 361 5.48 -17.16 21.68
CA GLN A 361 5.93 -15.85 21.23
C GLN A 361 6.54 -15.93 19.81
N PHE A 362 7.35 -16.95 19.52
CA PHE A 362 7.93 -17.11 18.20
C PHE A 362 6.88 -17.51 17.14
N ASN A 363 5.88 -18.28 17.49
CA ASN A 363 4.75 -18.59 16.62
C ASN A 363 3.92 -17.33 16.29
N GLN A 364 3.74 -16.42 17.25
CA GLN A 364 3.13 -15.12 17.00
C GLN A 364 4.01 -14.25 16.10
N LEU A 365 5.32 -14.21 16.35
CA LEU A 365 6.27 -13.45 15.54
C LEU A 365 6.30 -13.98 14.09
N ARG A 366 6.34 -15.29 13.91
CA ARG A 366 6.26 -15.94 12.59
C ARG A 366 5.01 -15.50 11.81
N ARG A 367 3.83 -15.53 12.44
CA ARG A 367 2.58 -15.05 11.81
C ARG A 367 2.64 -13.58 11.39
N LYS A 368 3.21 -12.70 12.25
CA LYS A 368 3.41 -11.29 11.92
C LYS A 368 4.33 -11.11 10.71
N VAL A 369 5.45 -11.82 10.69
CA VAL A 369 6.42 -11.78 9.59
C VAL A 369 5.79 -12.27 8.28
N HIS A 370 5.10 -13.41 8.30
CA HIS A 370 4.40 -13.94 7.13
C HIS A 370 3.32 -12.97 6.62
N PHE A 371 2.55 -12.37 7.51
CA PHE A 371 1.58 -11.33 7.13
C PHE A 371 2.27 -10.14 6.46
N ALA A 372 3.33 -9.60 7.05
CA ALA A 372 4.04 -8.44 6.53
C ALA A 372 4.67 -8.70 5.16
N THR A 373 5.21 -9.91 4.94
CA THR A 373 5.88 -10.30 3.69
C THR A 373 4.92 -10.84 2.62
N GLY A 374 3.61 -10.76 2.87
CA GLY A 374 2.60 -11.19 1.91
C GLY A 374 2.46 -12.72 1.76
N ASN A 375 3.02 -13.48 2.69
CA ASN A 375 2.84 -14.94 2.74
C ASN A 375 1.59 -15.29 3.55
N VAL A 376 0.44 -14.78 3.09
CA VAL A 376 -0.86 -14.96 3.75
C VAL A 376 -1.66 -16.00 2.98
N ASP A 377 -2.39 -16.84 3.70
CA ASP A 377 -3.29 -17.81 3.10
C ASP A 377 -4.44 -17.15 2.34
N ASP A 378 -4.87 -17.78 1.26
CA ASP A 378 -6.04 -17.38 0.50
C ASP A 378 -7.30 -17.42 1.39
N PRO A 379 -8.34 -16.63 1.10
CA PRO A 379 -9.56 -16.66 1.88
C PRO A 379 -10.20 -18.03 1.89
N VAL A 380 -10.56 -18.54 3.06
CA VAL A 380 -11.25 -19.83 3.23
C VAL A 380 -12.54 -19.88 2.38
N ASN A 381 -13.29 -18.77 2.37
CA ASN A 381 -14.45 -18.59 1.51
C ASN A 381 -14.36 -17.22 0.81
N PRO A 382 -13.98 -17.18 -0.49
CA PRO A 382 -13.85 -15.94 -1.23
C PRO A 382 -15.16 -15.15 -1.38
N ARG A 383 -16.32 -15.82 -1.44
CA ARG A 383 -17.63 -15.16 -1.56
C ARG A 383 -17.99 -14.42 -0.28
N LEU A 384 -17.75 -15.06 0.88
CA LEU A 384 -18.00 -14.45 2.18
C LEU A 384 -17.08 -13.24 2.41
N ALA A 385 -15.79 -13.39 2.09
CA ALA A 385 -14.82 -12.31 2.18
C ALA A 385 -15.23 -11.10 1.33
N ARG A 386 -15.69 -11.32 0.08
CA ARG A 386 -16.19 -10.26 -0.81
C ARG A 386 -17.46 -9.59 -0.27
N GLY A 387 -18.39 -10.36 0.28
CA GLY A 387 -19.62 -9.82 0.87
C GLY A 387 -19.31 -8.85 2.00
N PHE A 388 -18.46 -9.25 2.94
CA PHE A 388 -18.05 -8.38 4.06
C PHE A 388 -17.20 -7.20 3.60
N ASP A 389 -16.34 -7.36 2.56
CA ASP A 389 -15.60 -6.25 2.00
C ASP A 389 -16.52 -5.19 1.38
N THR A 390 -17.53 -5.62 0.63
CA THR A 390 -18.56 -4.74 0.08
C THR A 390 -19.28 -3.96 1.18
N LEU A 391 -19.66 -4.63 2.27
CA LEU A 391 -20.30 -3.99 3.42
C LEU A 391 -19.36 -2.97 4.10
N ARG A 392 -18.10 -3.30 4.33
CA ARG A 392 -17.11 -2.35 4.88
C ARG A 392 -16.96 -1.11 4.01
N ARG A 393 -16.88 -1.27 2.69
CA ARG A 393 -16.78 -0.16 1.73
C ARG A 393 -18.03 0.71 1.74
N TRP A 394 -19.21 0.10 1.84
CA TRP A 394 -20.45 0.83 1.98
C TRP A 394 -20.48 1.66 3.27
N MET A 395 -20.02 1.11 4.38
CA MET A 395 -19.87 1.84 5.65
C MET A 395 -18.90 3.01 5.55
N VAL A 396 -17.78 2.85 4.84
CA VAL A 396 -16.85 3.95 4.54
C VAL A 396 -17.56 5.06 3.77
N ALA A 397 -18.31 4.70 2.72
CA ALA A 397 -19.04 5.65 1.89
C ALA A 397 -20.12 6.42 2.64
N SER A 398 -20.81 5.77 3.57
CA SER A 398 -21.92 6.39 4.31
C SER A 398 -21.45 7.20 5.53
N ARG A 399 -20.33 6.85 6.18
CA ARG A 399 -19.94 7.43 7.48
C ARG A 399 -18.73 8.36 7.45
N LEU A 400 -17.82 8.24 6.47
CA LEU A 400 -16.57 9.02 6.43
C LEU A 400 -16.64 10.37 5.68
N GLY A 401 -17.80 10.81 5.23
CA GLY A 401 -17.93 12.10 4.53
C GLY A 401 -17.51 13.33 5.35
N SER A 402 -17.53 13.25 6.68
CA SER A 402 -17.06 14.30 7.59
C SER A 402 -15.69 14.02 8.22
N ALA A 403 -14.98 12.99 7.79
CA ALA A 403 -13.68 12.61 8.35
C ALA A 403 -12.61 13.70 8.20
N VAL A 404 -12.72 14.56 7.17
CA VAL A 404 -11.81 15.68 6.95
C VAL A 404 -11.78 16.65 8.15
N ILE A 405 -12.91 16.82 8.87
CA ILE A 405 -12.96 17.69 10.05
C ILE A 405 -12.18 17.08 11.21
N ALA A 406 -12.32 15.76 11.42
CA ALA A 406 -11.55 15.04 12.42
C ALA A 406 -10.05 15.04 12.09
N ALA A 407 -9.72 14.92 10.81
CA ALA A 407 -8.34 14.95 10.34
C ALA A 407 -7.61 16.29 10.59
N LEU A 408 -8.32 17.37 10.91
CA LEU A 408 -7.66 18.61 11.36
C LEU A 408 -6.75 18.34 12.58
N GLY A 409 -7.09 17.37 13.41
CA GLY A 409 -6.29 16.93 14.54
C GLY A 409 -4.89 16.45 14.18
N ASP A 410 -4.68 15.90 12.98
CA ASP A 410 -3.38 15.39 12.53
C ASP A 410 -2.32 16.49 12.43
N THR A 411 -2.73 17.76 12.32
CA THR A 411 -1.82 18.91 12.33
C THR A 411 -0.96 18.96 13.60
N VAL A 412 -1.52 18.56 14.73
CA VAL A 412 -0.77 18.49 16.01
C VAL A 412 0.39 17.51 15.90
N PHE A 413 0.16 16.35 15.31
CA PHE A 413 1.20 15.32 15.16
C PHE A 413 2.30 15.72 14.20
N MET A 414 1.96 16.50 13.15
CA MET A 414 2.96 17.10 12.26
C MET A 414 3.92 18.00 13.04
N HIS A 415 3.40 18.87 13.91
CA HIS A 415 4.23 19.77 14.71
C HIS A 415 5.00 19.05 15.81
N LEU A 416 4.39 18.04 16.44
CA LEU A 416 5.08 17.21 17.44
C LEU A 416 6.23 16.42 16.81
N THR A 417 6.02 15.82 15.64
CA THR A 417 7.07 15.12 14.91
C THR A 417 8.15 16.12 14.44
N GLY A 418 7.74 17.28 13.94
CA GLY A 418 8.64 18.34 13.56
C GLY A 418 9.51 18.83 14.72
N HIS A 419 8.96 18.95 15.92
CA HIS A 419 9.72 19.30 17.11
C HIS A 419 10.82 18.28 17.44
N VAL A 420 10.51 16.99 17.35
CA VAL A 420 11.51 15.91 17.57
C VAL A 420 12.62 15.94 16.54
N LEU A 421 12.30 16.34 15.32
CA LEU A 421 13.25 16.41 14.20
C LEU A 421 13.89 17.80 14.03
N ASN A 422 13.69 18.71 14.99
CA ASN A 422 14.18 20.10 14.95
C ASN A 422 13.75 20.85 13.70
N LEU A 423 12.55 20.57 13.14
CA LEU A 423 12.02 21.22 11.96
C LEU A 423 11.33 22.55 12.31
N PRO A 424 11.44 23.60 11.46
CA PRO A 424 10.76 24.86 11.67
C PRO A 424 9.24 24.74 11.55
N HIS A 425 8.49 24.99 12.62
CA HIS A 425 7.03 24.82 12.68
C HIS A 425 6.28 25.68 11.65
N VAL A 426 6.74 26.90 11.43
CA VAL A 426 6.13 27.81 10.43
C VAL A 426 6.28 27.22 9.04
N GLN A 427 7.45 26.63 8.70
CA GLN A 427 7.67 26.01 7.39
C GLN A 427 6.82 24.76 7.19
N ILE A 428 6.59 23.95 8.23
CA ILE A 428 5.70 22.78 8.16
C ILE A 428 4.31 23.21 7.70
N THR A 429 3.74 24.22 8.34
CA THR A 429 2.41 24.74 7.97
C THR A 429 2.41 25.42 6.60
N ALA A 430 3.41 26.27 6.32
CA ALA A 430 3.52 26.96 5.04
C ALA A 430 3.66 25.97 3.87
N ASN A 431 4.48 24.95 4.01
CA ASN A 431 4.69 23.94 2.98
C ASN A 431 3.44 23.05 2.81
N ALA A 432 2.71 22.73 3.88
CA ALA A 432 1.43 22.05 3.77
C ALA A 432 0.42 22.87 2.97
N ILE A 433 0.32 24.19 3.22
CA ILE A 433 -0.55 25.11 2.47
C ILE A 433 -0.08 25.22 1.01
N ARG A 434 1.22 25.36 0.75
CA ARG A 434 1.77 25.40 -0.62
C ARG A 434 1.51 24.13 -1.42
N SER A 435 1.44 22.99 -0.73
CA SER A 435 1.15 21.70 -1.35
C SER A 435 -0.33 21.48 -1.66
N LEU A 436 -1.20 22.42 -1.27
CA LEU A 436 -2.64 22.38 -1.55
C LEU A 436 -2.95 22.56 -3.05
N PRO A 437 -2.36 23.51 -3.79
CA PRO A 437 -2.67 23.67 -5.21
C PRO A 437 -2.23 22.46 -6.04
N ASN A 438 -3.09 22.07 -6.97
CA ASN A 438 -2.81 20.98 -7.91
C ASN A 438 -2.24 21.51 -9.23
N THR A 439 -1.22 22.37 -9.15
CA THR A 439 -0.51 22.93 -10.31
C THR A 439 0.49 21.94 -10.88
N ASP A 440 0.86 22.11 -12.15
CA ASP A 440 1.87 21.25 -12.79
C ASP A 440 3.24 21.38 -12.09
N ALA A 441 3.59 22.57 -11.59
CA ALA A 441 4.79 22.77 -10.79
C ALA A 441 4.77 21.95 -9.47
N ALA A 442 3.65 21.97 -8.74
CA ALA A 442 3.49 21.18 -7.52
C ALA A 442 3.52 19.67 -7.81
N LYS A 443 2.98 19.23 -8.93
CA LYS A 443 3.04 17.83 -9.37
C LYS A 443 4.47 17.42 -9.73
N ASN A 444 5.18 18.21 -10.51
CA ASN A 444 6.57 17.95 -10.87
C ASN A 444 7.46 17.87 -9.62
N LEU A 445 7.26 18.77 -8.67
CA LEU A 445 7.97 18.72 -7.39
C LEU A 445 7.63 17.44 -6.62
N ALA A 446 6.37 17.04 -6.55
CA ALA A 446 5.96 15.80 -5.91
C ALA A 446 6.59 14.56 -6.56
N ILE A 447 6.74 14.54 -7.89
CA ILE A 447 7.45 13.49 -8.62
C ILE A 447 8.92 13.47 -8.21
N ARG A 448 9.61 14.60 -8.21
CA ARG A 448 11.02 14.70 -7.83
C ARG A 448 11.27 14.29 -6.38
N MET A 449 10.33 14.57 -5.48
CA MET A 449 10.36 14.14 -4.08
C MET A 449 10.02 12.65 -3.89
N GLY A 450 9.59 11.91 -4.90
CA GLY A 450 9.11 10.54 -4.77
C GLY A 450 7.73 10.41 -4.11
N LEU A 451 6.96 11.49 -4.03
CA LEU A 451 5.70 11.58 -3.29
C LEU A 451 4.46 11.75 -4.18
N ALA A 452 4.63 11.69 -5.49
CA ALA A 452 3.51 11.75 -6.43
C ALA A 452 2.48 10.63 -6.20
N ALA A 453 2.95 9.51 -5.68
CA ALA A 453 2.14 8.34 -5.37
C ALA A 453 1.09 8.55 -4.27
N ASP A 454 1.22 9.55 -3.39
CA ASP A 454 0.24 9.78 -2.32
C ASP A 454 -1.19 10.02 -2.84
N THR A 455 -1.34 10.50 -4.07
CA THR A 455 -2.63 10.62 -4.75
C THR A 455 -3.16 9.28 -5.28
N VAL A 456 -2.27 8.32 -5.56
CA VAL A 456 -2.57 7.01 -6.11
C VAL A 456 -2.58 5.93 -5.04
N THR A 457 -1.76 6.06 -3.99
CA THR A 457 -1.61 5.06 -2.91
C THR A 457 -2.90 4.79 -2.14
N GLY A 458 -3.83 5.73 -2.07
CA GLY A 458 -5.15 5.48 -1.49
C GLY A 458 -5.93 4.38 -2.21
N SER A 459 -5.74 4.22 -3.52
CA SER A 459 -6.28 3.10 -4.30
C SER A 459 -5.40 1.87 -4.22
N LEU A 460 -4.08 2.04 -4.18
CA LEU A 460 -3.11 0.95 -4.12
C LEU A 460 -3.17 0.19 -2.78
N ASN A 461 -3.21 0.89 -1.66
CA ASN A 461 -3.35 0.25 -0.34
C ASN A 461 -4.63 -0.59 -0.26
N ARG A 462 -5.71 -0.11 -0.88
CA ARG A 462 -6.97 -0.87 -0.96
C ARG A 462 -6.85 -2.12 -1.83
N LEU A 463 -6.06 -2.06 -2.91
CA LEU A 463 -5.77 -3.20 -3.78
C LEU A 463 -4.88 -4.24 -3.08
N MET A 464 -3.84 -3.78 -2.38
CA MET A 464 -2.89 -4.66 -1.70
C MET A 464 -3.47 -5.29 -0.44
N GLU A 465 -4.31 -4.56 0.33
CA GLU A 465 -4.91 -5.08 1.56
C GLU A 465 -5.96 -6.15 1.32
N ASN A 466 -6.67 -6.09 0.19
CA ASN A 466 -7.86 -6.91 0.01
C ASN A 466 -7.73 -8.02 -1.04
N GLY A 467 -6.84 -7.91 -2.03
CA GLY A 467 -6.69 -8.93 -3.10
C GLY A 467 -8.01 -9.30 -3.80
N LEU A 468 -9.09 -8.58 -3.53
CA LEU A 468 -10.45 -8.83 -3.98
C LEU A 468 -10.99 -7.54 -4.61
N ASP A 469 -11.73 -7.67 -5.67
CA ASP A 469 -12.39 -6.67 -6.52
C ASP A 469 -12.29 -5.20 -6.07
N ALA A 470 -11.22 -4.51 -6.46
CA ALA A 470 -11.03 -3.09 -6.17
C ALA A 470 -12.09 -2.20 -6.88
N HIS A 471 -12.80 -2.75 -7.85
CA HIS A 471 -13.79 -2.07 -8.67
C HIS A 471 -15.22 -2.49 -8.42
N SER A 472 -15.55 -2.91 -7.21
CA SER A 472 -16.96 -3.05 -6.85
C SER A 472 -17.65 -1.67 -6.87
N PHE A 473 -18.94 -1.64 -7.19
CA PHE A 473 -19.76 -0.43 -7.09
C PHE A 473 -19.57 0.29 -5.75
N ALA A 474 -19.54 -0.45 -4.65
CA ALA A 474 -19.29 0.09 -3.32
C ALA A 474 -17.89 0.74 -3.18
N SER A 475 -16.87 0.20 -3.83
CA SER A 475 -15.52 0.79 -3.85
C SER A 475 -15.50 2.14 -4.57
N ASN A 476 -16.16 2.22 -5.71
CA ASN A 476 -16.23 3.46 -6.49
C ASN A 476 -16.96 4.55 -5.72
N ILE A 477 -18.08 4.21 -5.06
CA ILE A 477 -18.81 5.16 -4.20
C ILE A 477 -17.95 5.61 -3.02
N ALA A 478 -17.32 4.69 -2.31
CA ALA A 478 -16.45 5.01 -1.17
C ALA A 478 -15.31 5.96 -1.58
N SER A 479 -14.66 5.66 -2.70
CA SER A 479 -13.58 6.49 -3.25
C SER A 479 -14.07 7.88 -3.68
N SER A 480 -15.28 7.97 -4.24
CA SER A 480 -15.89 9.24 -4.63
C SER A 480 -16.23 10.09 -3.40
N VAL A 481 -16.83 9.48 -2.37
CA VAL A 481 -17.13 10.19 -1.10
C VAL A 481 -15.85 10.70 -0.45
N MET A 482 -14.79 9.89 -0.39
CA MET A 482 -13.50 10.30 0.20
C MET A 482 -12.85 11.44 -0.58
N ARG A 483 -12.97 11.46 -1.91
CA ARG A 483 -12.48 12.57 -2.74
C ARG A 483 -13.35 13.82 -2.57
N MET A 484 -14.68 13.67 -2.62
CA MET A 484 -15.63 14.78 -2.44
C MET A 484 -15.54 15.41 -1.05
N SER A 485 -15.23 14.63 -0.01
CA SER A 485 -15.01 15.15 1.33
C SER A 485 -13.76 16.03 1.45
N GLY A 486 -12.83 15.98 0.49
CA GLY A 486 -11.54 16.65 0.52
C GLY A 486 -10.49 15.92 1.38
N MET A 487 -10.81 14.78 1.99
CA MET A 487 -9.92 14.05 2.89
C MET A 487 -8.64 13.60 2.17
N THR A 488 -8.77 13.00 0.99
CA THR A 488 -7.61 12.52 0.22
C THR A 488 -6.66 13.66 -0.15
N TRP A 489 -7.22 14.79 -0.52
CA TRP A 489 -6.47 15.97 -0.92
C TRP A 489 -5.74 16.63 0.27
N LEU A 490 -6.42 16.75 1.41
CA LEU A 490 -5.84 17.32 2.64
C LEU A 490 -4.71 16.42 3.19
N ASP A 491 -4.92 15.11 3.21
CA ASP A 491 -3.91 14.13 3.64
C ASP A 491 -2.66 14.20 2.74
N ALA A 492 -2.83 14.15 1.43
CA ALA A 492 -1.73 14.25 0.47
C ALA A 492 -0.94 15.57 0.59
N SER A 493 -1.66 16.69 0.78
CA SER A 493 -1.05 18.01 0.97
C SER A 493 -0.17 18.06 2.23
N ARG A 494 -0.66 17.58 3.36
CA ARG A 494 0.08 17.54 4.61
C ARG A 494 1.32 16.68 4.51
N ARG A 495 1.18 15.49 3.93
CA ARG A 495 2.29 14.57 3.73
C ARG A 495 3.38 15.20 2.86
N ARG A 496 3.00 15.77 1.73
CA ARG A 496 3.95 16.47 0.86
C ARG A 496 4.60 17.67 1.54
N GLY A 497 3.83 18.47 2.25
CA GLY A 497 4.34 19.64 2.97
C GLY A 497 5.31 19.29 4.09
N PHE A 498 5.01 18.25 4.87
CA PHE A 498 5.91 17.76 5.90
C PHE A 498 7.21 17.19 5.31
N ALA A 499 7.11 16.35 4.29
CA ALA A 499 8.27 15.78 3.61
C ALA A 499 9.11 16.87 2.93
N MET A 500 8.49 17.89 2.34
CA MET A 500 9.19 19.05 1.76
C MET A 500 10.01 19.78 2.82
N THR A 501 9.47 19.97 4.01
CA THR A 501 10.20 20.59 5.13
C THR A 501 11.37 19.72 5.58
N LEU A 502 11.18 18.40 5.62
CA LEU A 502 12.25 17.47 5.98
C LEU A 502 13.35 17.43 4.91
N TYR A 503 13.02 17.43 3.64
CA TYR A 503 14.00 17.49 2.54
C TYR A 503 14.79 18.81 2.53
N SER A 504 14.14 19.91 2.88
CA SER A 504 14.82 21.20 3.05
C SER A 504 15.81 21.19 4.22
N ALA A 505 15.40 20.68 5.37
CA ALA A 505 16.26 20.54 6.53
C ALA A 505 17.45 19.60 6.27
N LEU A 506 17.20 18.48 5.60
CA LEU A 506 18.29 17.56 5.21
C LEU A 506 19.23 18.18 4.19
N GLY A 507 18.73 18.95 3.24
CA GLY A 507 19.55 19.71 2.29
C GLY A 507 20.49 20.70 2.98
N GLU A 508 19.97 21.42 3.98
CA GLU A 508 20.77 22.34 4.80
C GLU A 508 21.85 21.62 5.60
N ILE A 509 21.50 20.52 6.28
CA ILE A 509 22.44 19.74 7.08
C ILE A 509 23.53 19.13 6.20
N VAL A 510 23.17 18.56 5.05
CA VAL A 510 24.11 17.98 4.07
C VAL A 510 25.03 19.07 3.49
N GLY A 511 24.53 20.28 3.27
CA GLY A 511 25.34 21.42 2.84
C GLY A 511 26.36 21.84 3.90
N LYS A 512 25.97 21.79 5.18
CA LYS A 512 26.77 22.30 6.31
C LYS A 512 27.88 21.34 6.77
N TYR A 513 27.63 20.01 6.76
CA TYR A 513 28.57 19.04 7.33
C TYR A 513 29.15 18.13 6.25
N ASP A 514 30.46 17.91 6.28
CA ASP A 514 31.15 17.07 5.31
C ASP A 514 30.97 15.57 5.58
N ARG A 515 30.85 15.21 6.83
CA ARG A 515 30.72 13.82 7.28
C ARG A 515 29.54 13.64 8.23
N LEU A 516 28.97 12.47 8.19
CA LEU A 516 27.81 12.09 9.01
C LEU A 516 28.12 12.19 10.53
N ASP A 517 29.34 11.87 10.94
CA ASP A 517 29.79 11.91 12.35
C ASP A 517 30.00 13.33 12.92
N GLN A 518 29.99 14.35 12.09
CA GLN A 518 30.09 15.77 12.50
C GLN A 518 28.73 16.37 12.92
N ILE A 519 27.63 15.67 12.65
CA ILE A 519 26.27 16.14 12.95
C ILE A 519 26.01 16.06 14.46
N ALA A 520 25.15 16.92 14.96
CA ALA A 520 24.72 16.91 16.36
C ALA A 520 24.31 15.49 16.81
N PRO A 521 24.68 15.03 18.01
CA PRO A 521 24.47 13.64 18.44
C PRO A 521 23.02 13.16 18.38
N GLY A 522 22.05 14.05 18.59
CA GLY A 522 20.62 13.74 18.48
C GLY A 522 20.21 13.38 17.04
N ASP A 523 20.55 14.26 16.08
CA ASP A 523 20.21 14.09 14.67
C ASP A 523 21.02 12.94 14.06
N HIS A 524 22.28 12.80 14.43
CA HIS A 524 23.14 11.67 14.02
C HIS A 524 22.52 10.32 14.43
N ARG A 525 22.05 10.21 15.67
CA ARG A 525 21.37 8.99 16.15
C ARG A 525 20.11 8.68 15.37
N ILE A 526 19.30 9.70 15.03
CA ILE A 526 18.07 9.52 14.22
C ILE A 526 18.45 9.00 12.84
N LEU A 527 19.42 9.60 12.18
CA LEU A 527 19.86 9.20 10.84
C LEU A 527 20.44 7.78 10.83
N LEU A 528 21.28 7.43 11.80
CA LEU A 528 21.79 6.07 11.94
C LEU A 528 20.67 5.06 12.19
N GLY A 529 19.69 5.41 13.02
CA GLY A 529 18.50 4.58 13.27
C GLY A 529 17.66 4.32 12.01
N LYS A 530 17.70 5.23 11.05
CA LYS A 530 17.11 5.06 9.72
C LYS A 530 18.03 4.34 8.72
N GLY A 531 19.21 3.87 9.18
CA GLY A 531 20.15 3.13 8.36
C GLY A 531 20.94 4.00 7.38
N ILE A 532 21.07 5.30 7.62
CA ILE A 532 21.92 6.18 6.81
C ILE A 532 23.38 5.84 7.13
N THR A 533 24.16 5.55 6.09
CA THR A 533 25.57 5.20 6.20
C THR A 533 26.46 6.38 5.75
N PRO A 534 27.76 6.39 6.10
CA PRO A 534 28.70 7.36 5.57
C PRO A 534 28.75 7.40 4.03
N GLN A 535 28.55 6.26 3.36
CA GLN A 535 28.48 6.21 1.89
C GLN A 535 27.24 6.92 1.36
N HIS A 536 26.06 6.68 1.97
CA HIS A 536 24.84 7.40 1.59
C HIS A 536 25.02 8.91 1.75
N TRP A 537 25.62 9.33 2.88
CA TRP A 537 25.93 10.73 3.15
C TRP A 537 26.83 11.35 2.08
N ALA A 538 27.91 10.65 1.73
CA ALA A 538 28.86 11.10 0.72
C ALA A 538 28.21 11.22 -0.69
N ILE A 539 27.20 10.40 -0.99
CA ILE A 539 26.43 10.51 -2.23
C ILE A 539 25.45 11.69 -2.13
N TRP A 540 24.73 11.85 -1.03
CA TRP A 540 23.80 12.98 -0.82
C TRP A 540 24.50 14.33 -0.98
N LYS A 541 25.74 14.43 -0.52
CA LYS A 541 26.57 15.63 -0.65
C LYS A 541 26.91 15.99 -2.09
N MET A 542 26.86 15.04 -3.00
CA MET A 542 27.09 15.24 -4.43
C MET A 542 25.80 15.62 -5.21
N ALA A 543 24.64 15.51 -4.56
CA ALA A 543 23.36 15.79 -5.20
C ALA A 543 23.17 17.30 -5.43
N ASN A 544 22.55 17.65 -6.54
CA ASN A 544 22.06 18.99 -6.75
C ASN A 544 20.76 19.17 -5.96
N LEU A 545 20.67 20.23 -5.17
CA LEU A 545 19.48 20.57 -4.45
C LEU A 545 18.44 21.19 -5.38
N ASP A 546 17.19 20.74 -5.27
CA ASP A 546 16.09 21.34 -6.03
C ASP A 546 15.68 22.67 -5.45
N ASP A 547 15.72 23.73 -6.25
CA ASP A 547 15.28 25.07 -5.86
C ASP A 547 13.76 25.18 -5.97
N ILE A 548 13.13 25.63 -4.90
CA ILE A 548 11.70 25.92 -4.83
C ILE A 548 11.39 27.41 -4.67
N GLY A 549 12.40 28.26 -4.86
CA GLY A 549 12.30 29.70 -4.75
C GLY A 549 12.11 30.24 -3.32
N VAL A 550 12.22 29.41 -2.30
CA VAL A 550 12.10 29.80 -0.88
C VAL A 550 12.99 28.93 0.00
N GLY A 551 13.97 29.57 0.65
CA GLY A 551 14.87 28.90 1.60
C GLY A 551 16.01 28.13 0.92
N ASN A 552 16.66 27.24 1.69
CA ASN A 552 17.68 26.35 1.17
C ASN A 552 17.05 25.30 0.24
N GLY A 553 17.78 24.85 -0.78
CA GLY A 553 17.30 23.86 -1.74
C GLY A 553 16.88 22.54 -1.08
N LEU A 554 16.07 21.76 -1.78
CA LEU A 554 15.59 20.46 -1.31
C LEU A 554 16.56 19.35 -1.71
N LEU A 555 16.97 18.52 -0.78
CA LEU A 555 17.61 17.24 -1.09
C LEU A 555 16.54 16.22 -1.48
N THR A 556 16.39 15.94 -2.77
CA THR A 556 15.33 15.03 -3.27
C THR A 556 15.90 13.72 -3.81
N PRO A 557 15.10 12.62 -3.85
CA PRO A 557 15.48 11.38 -4.52
C PRO A 557 15.87 11.60 -5.98
N ALA A 558 15.18 12.45 -6.71
CA ALA A 558 15.51 12.78 -8.09
C ALA A 558 16.86 13.53 -8.20
N GLY A 559 17.13 14.50 -7.33
CA GLY A 559 18.40 15.20 -7.30
C GLY A 559 19.60 14.27 -7.05
N ILE A 560 19.39 13.20 -6.29
CA ILE A 560 20.41 12.15 -6.10
C ILE A 560 20.57 11.31 -7.39
N MET A 561 19.48 10.93 -8.03
CA MET A 561 19.54 10.16 -9.28
C MET A 561 20.12 10.97 -10.45
N ASP A 562 19.99 12.28 -10.42
CA ASP A 562 20.56 13.21 -11.42
C ASP A 562 22.08 13.34 -11.32
N ILE A 563 22.74 12.78 -10.30
CA ILE A 563 24.19 12.80 -10.19
C ILE A 563 24.80 12.03 -11.36
N PRO A 564 25.74 12.63 -12.13
CA PRO A 564 26.43 11.93 -13.20
C PRO A 564 27.20 10.71 -12.71
N ASN A 565 27.04 9.55 -13.38
CA ASN A 565 27.71 8.30 -12.99
C ASN A 565 29.23 8.45 -12.87
N ASN A 566 29.88 9.18 -13.79
CA ASN A 566 31.31 9.40 -13.79
C ASN A 566 31.84 10.01 -12.48
N LYS A 567 31.05 10.86 -11.79
CA LYS A 567 31.46 11.43 -10.50
C LYS A 567 31.53 10.36 -9.40
N LEU A 568 30.56 9.43 -9.39
CA LEU A 568 30.57 8.32 -8.41
C LEU A 568 31.67 7.32 -8.75
N MET A 569 31.81 6.97 -10.04
CA MET A 569 32.85 6.06 -10.52
C MET A 569 34.24 6.57 -10.09
N ALA A 570 34.51 7.87 -10.29
CA ALA A 570 35.79 8.48 -9.90
C ALA A 570 36.01 8.52 -8.37
N LYS A 571 34.94 8.83 -7.60
CA LYS A 571 35.06 8.99 -6.14
C LYS A 571 35.16 7.67 -5.39
N PHE A 572 34.46 6.64 -5.85
CA PHE A 572 34.32 5.37 -5.13
C PHE A 572 34.97 4.19 -5.86
N ASN A 573 35.63 4.43 -7.01
CA ASN A 573 36.28 3.42 -7.84
C ASN A 573 35.38 2.23 -8.18
N MET A 574 34.21 2.53 -8.74
CA MET A 574 33.16 1.54 -9.02
C MET A 574 32.82 1.53 -10.51
N THR A 575 32.13 0.46 -10.96
CA THR A 575 31.62 0.37 -12.32
C THR A 575 30.42 1.30 -12.52
N GLU A 576 30.02 1.55 -13.78
CA GLU A 576 28.84 2.36 -14.09
C GLU A 576 27.55 1.73 -13.51
N ALA A 577 27.42 0.41 -13.62
CA ALA A 577 26.29 -0.30 -13.05
C ALA A 577 26.24 -0.18 -11.52
N ASP A 578 27.38 -0.26 -10.85
CA ASP A 578 27.46 -0.06 -9.39
C ASP A 578 27.16 1.39 -9.00
N ALA A 579 27.61 2.37 -9.79
CA ALA A 579 27.29 3.78 -9.57
C ALA A 579 25.78 4.04 -9.69
N GLU A 580 25.12 3.49 -10.69
CA GLU A 580 23.65 3.59 -10.85
C GLU A 580 22.92 2.92 -9.69
N ASN A 581 23.40 1.76 -9.26
CA ASN A 581 22.84 1.07 -8.11
C ASN A 581 23.04 1.86 -6.80
N ALA A 582 24.22 2.42 -6.58
CA ALA A 582 24.54 3.21 -5.40
C ALA A 582 23.67 4.49 -5.31
N LYS A 583 23.44 5.18 -6.43
CA LYS A 583 22.51 6.32 -6.50
C LYS A 583 21.09 5.90 -6.09
N PHE A 584 20.61 4.83 -6.68
CA PHE A 584 19.26 4.33 -6.35
C PHE A 584 19.12 3.96 -4.87
N LEU A 585 20.10 3.25 -4.31
CA LEU A 585 20.11 2.91 -2.87
C LEU A 585 20.12 4.15 -1.99
N ALA A 586 20.93 5.16 -2.33
CA ALA A 586 21.00 6.42 -1.59
C ALA A 586 19.69 7.24 -1.70
N ALA A 587 19.08 7.31 -2.90
CA ALA A 587 17.81 7.97 -3.15
C ALA A 587 16.65 7.26 -2.42
N ARG A 588 16.60 5.92 -2.53
CA ARG A 588 15.60 5.09 -1.85
C ARG A 588 15.73 5.22 -0.33
N ARG A 589 16.93 5.27 0.21
CA ARG A 589 17.17 5.43 1.65
C ARG A 589 16.67 6.78 2.16
N LEU A 590 16.89 7.85 1.41
CA LEU A 590 16.35 9.17 1.71
C LEU A 590 14.82 9.12 1.74
N LEU A 591 14.22 8.54 0.69
CA LEU A 591 12.77 8.42 0.57
C LEU A 591 12.16 7.56 1.68
N SER A 592 12.78 6.43 2.01
CA SER A 592 12.37 5.53 3.08
C SER A 592 12.32 6.25 4.44
N ALA A 593 13.41 6.95 4.80
CA ALA A 593 13.49 7.71 6.04
C ALA A 593 12.41 8.82 6.09
N THR A 594 12.21 9.54 4.98
CA THR A 594 11.21 10.60 4.89
C THR A 594 9.79 10.07 4.98
N LEU A 595 9.46 8.97 4.31
CA LEU A 595 8.14 8.36 4.37
C LEU A 595 7.82 7.82 5.76
N ASP A 596 8.80 7.23 6.47
CA ASP A 596 8.61 6.74 7.82
C ASP A 596 8.28 7.87 8.81
N GLU A 597 9.00 8.99 8.73
CA GLU A 597 8.69 10.17 9.56
C GLU A 597 7.38 10.84 9.15
N THR A 598 7.08 10.87 7.87
CA THR A 598 5.81 11.40 7.36
C THR A 598 4.61 10.57 7.84
N ASP A 599 4.75 9.24 7.95
CA ASP A 599 3.71 8.36 8.47
C ASP A 599 3.49 8.51 9.99
N ILE A 600 4.46 9.08 10.71
CA ILE A 600 4.30 9.45 12.12
C ILE A 600 3.65 10.84 12.22
N ALA A 601 4.08 11.78 11.39
CA ALA A 601 3.56 13.15 11.35
C ALA A 601 2.10 13.21 10.87
N VAL A 602 1.75 12.41 9.86
CA VAL A 602 0.40 12.25 9.35
C VAL A 602 0.05 10.77 9.50
N LEU A 603 -0.65 10.47 10.57
CA LEU A 603 -0.81 9.11 11.09
C LEU A 603 -1.37 8.14 10.03
N ARG A 604 -0.54 7.17 9.63
CA ARG A 604 -0.94 6.01 8.84
C ARG A 604 -0.51 4.72 9.52
N PRO A 605 -1.37 3.70 9.59
CA PRO A 605 -0.96 2.41 10.14
C PRO A 605 0.12 1.77 9.26
N GLY A 606 1.11 1.16 9.89
CA GLY A 606 2.09 0.32 9.23
C GLY A 606 1.64 -1.15 9.17
N LYS A 607 2.50 -2.02 8.63
CA LYS A 607 2.20 -3.46 8.51
C LYS A 607 1.96 -4.15 9.85
N LEU A 608 2.70 -3.75 10.89
CA LEU A 608 2.49 -4.30 12.24
C LEU A 608 1.14 -3.93 12.80
N GLN A 609 0.71 -2.67 12.65
CA GLN A 609 -0.59 -2.19 13.09
C GLN A 609 -1.71 -2.89 12.29
N ASN A 610 -1.54 -3.02 10.97
CA ASN A 610 -2.49 -3.73 10.11
C ASN A 610 -2.62 -5.21 10.50
N TYR A 611 -1.53 -5.86 10.91
CA TYR A 611 -1.61 -7.22 11.44
C TYR A 611 -2.53 -7.29 12.67
N TYR A 612 -2.37 -6.40 13.63
CA TYR A 612 -3.21 -6.41 14.83
C TYR A 612 -4.67 -6.06 14.56
N MET A 613 -4.94 -5.19 13.58
CA MET A 613 -6.30 -4.78 13.22
C MET A 613 -7.02 -5.81 12.33
N SER A 614 -6.31 -6.49 11.47
CA SER A 614 -6.94 -7.36 10.48
C SER A 614 -6.21 -8.68 10.21
N GLY A 615 -4.88 -8.70 10.28
CA GLY A 615 -4.07 -9.83 9.84
C GLY A 615 -4.14 -11.07 10.74
N GLN A 616 -4.52 -10.90 12.00
CA GLN A 616 -4.73 -12.02 12.92
C GLN A 616 -6.06 -12.76 12.71
N PHE A 617 -6.98 -12.20 11.91
CA PHE A 617 -8.29 -12.77 11.65
C PHE A 617 -8.31 -13.53 10.33
N ALA A 618 -8.77 -14.78 10.35
CA ALA A 618 -8.83 -15.62 9.16
C ALA A 618 -9.82 -15.05 8.13
N ARG A 619 -9.32 -14.79 6.91
CA ARG A 619 -10.15 -14.27 5.81
C ARG A 619 -11.14 -15.31 5.33
N GLY A 620 -12.37 -14.84 5.03
CA GLY A 620 -13.41 -15.71 4.50
C GLY A 620 -14.03 -16.65 5.54
N THR A 621 -13.80 -16.41 6.83
CA THR A 621 -14.59 -17.00 7.92
C THR A 621 -15.49 -15.93 8.51
N PHE A 622 -16.68 -16.31 8.98
CA PHE A 622 -17.65 -15.34 9.55
C PHE A 622 -17.05 -14.54 10.71
N PHE A 623 -16.49 -15.21 11.71
CA PHE A 623 -15.86 -14.55 12.86
C PHE A 623 -14.59 -13.78 12.49
N GLY A 624 -13.83 -14.25 11.51
CA GLY A 624 -12.68 -13.55 11.00
C GLY A 624 -13.06 -12.23 10.32
N GLU A 625 -14.07 -12.25 9.46
CA GLU A 625 -14.55 -11.05 8.77
C GLU A 625 -15.25 -10.08 9.74
N LEU A 626 -15.97 -10.58 10.73
CA LEU A 626 -16.55 -9.76 11.80
C LEU A 626 -15.44 -9.07 12.61
N GLY A 627 -14.41 -9.80 13.03
CA GLY A 627 -13.25 -9.25 13.75
C GLY A 627 -12.54 -8.14 12.95
N ARG A 628 -12.31 -8.37 11.65
CA ARG A 628 -11.76 -7.35 10.73
C ARG A 628 -12.65 -6.10 10.65
N SER A 629 -13.97 -6.27 10.76
CA SER A 629 -14.93 -5.17 10.68
C SER A 629 -15.03 -4.36 11.99
N ILE A 630 -14.72 -4.95 13.14
CA ILE A 630 -14.65 -4.27 14.44
C ILE A 630 -13.58 -3.16 14.44
N PHE A 631 -12.47 -3.40 13.74
CA PHE A 631 -11.38 -2.43 13.65
C PHE A 631 -11.58 -1.39 12.55
N LEU A 632 -12.67 -1.45 11.79
CA LEU A 632 -13.00 -0.41 10.81
C LEU A 632 -13.12 0.94 11.54
N PHE A 633 -12.38 1.95 11.06
CA PHE A 633 -12.26 3.30 11.66
C PHE A 633 -11.42 3.41 12.94
N LYS A 634 -10.83 2.33 13.44
CA LYS A 634 -9.93 2.35 14.60
C LYS A 634 -8.45 2.49 14.25
N SER A 635 -8.14 2.68 12.97
CA SER A 635 -6.75 2.81 12.49
C SER A 635 -6.03 4.03 13.07
N PHE A 636 -6.74 5.16 13.24
CA PHE A 636 -6.17 6.39 13.80
C PHE A 636 -5.76 6.20 15.28
N PRO A 637 -6.64 5.87 16.23
CA PRO A 637 -6.25 5.69 17.61
C PRO A 637 -5.22 4.56 17.80
N PHE A 638 -5.26 3.53 16.96
CA PHE A 638 -4.28 2.46 17.01
C PHE A 638 -2.88 2.94 16.54
N SER A 639 -2.83 3.73 15.47
CA SER A 639 -1.60 4.32 14.96
C SER A 639 -1.00 5.33 15.93
N LEU A 640 -1.84 6.13 16.60
CA LEU A 640 -1.42 7.05 17.65
C LEU A 640 -0.66 6.31 18.76
N VAL A 641 -1.27 5.28 19.31
CA VAL A 641 -0.65 4.46 20.38
C VAL A 641 0.64 3.81 19.85
N ALA A 642 0.57 3.17 18.70
CA ALA A 642 1.70 2.41 18.17
C ALA A 642 2.89 3.28 17.73
N LYS A 643 2.67 4.52 17.31
CA LYS A 643 3.74 5.39 16.80
C LYS A 643 4.21 6.41 17.82
N HIS A 644 3.32 7.23 18.35
CA HIS A 644 3.72 8.30 19.28
C HIS A 644 4.05 7.79 20.69
N TRP A 645 3.32 6.81 21.22
CA TRP A 645 3.69 6.21 22.52
C TRP A 645 4.97 5.40 22.43
N MET A 646 5.23 4.71 21.31
CA MET A 646 6.51 4.05 21.05
C MET A 646 7.64 5.07 20.98
N ARG A 647 7.42 6.22 20.33
CA ARG A 647 8.40 7.31 20.28
C ARG A 647 8.74 7.82 21.68
N VAL A 648 7.72 8.07 22.51
CA VAL A 648 7.90 8.43 23.94
C VAL A 648 8.76 7.40 24.69
N ALA A 649 8.50 6.11 24.45
CA ALA A 649 9.26 5.05 25.11
C ALA A 649 10.77 5.14 24.82
N HIS A 650 11.15 5.51 23.58
CA HIS A 650 12.54 5.58 23.11
C HIS A 650 13.18 6.97 23.25
N MET A 651 12.42 8.01 23.62
CA MET A 651 12.98 9.35 23.86
C MET A 651 13.93 9.36 25.07
N PRO A 652 15.02 10.14 25.04
CA PRO A 652 15.89 10.33 26.20
C PRO A 652 15.27 11.30 27.21
N GLY A 653 15.47 11.01 28.49
CA GLY A 653 15.11 11.92 29.60
C GLY A 653 13.61 11.92 29.91
N THR A 654 13.30 11.95 31.21
CA THR A 654 11.93 11.95 31.73
C THR A 654 11.19 13.24 31.43
N THR A 655 11.88 14.39 31.52
CA THR A 655 11.31 15.71 31.23
C THR A 655 10.84 15.83 29.77
N SER A 656 11.67 15.37 28.81
CA SER A 656 11.31 15.39 27.39
C SER A 656 10.10 14.47 27.10
N LYS A 657 10.05 13.30 27.75
CA LYS A 657 8.88 12.39 27.66
C LYS A 657 7.62 13.05 28.19
N ALA A 658 7.70 13.67 29.38
CA ALA A 658 6.56 14.34 30.01
C ALA A 658 6.05 15.52 29.15
N ALA A 659 6.97 16.35 28.66
CA ALA A 659 6.63 17.46 27.78
C ALA A 659 5.95 16.99 26.47
N TYR A 660 6.45 15.92 25.87
CA TYR A 660 5.86 15.35 24.65
C TYR A 660 4.44 14.81 24.90
N ILE A 661 4.23 14.07 26.00
CA ILE A 661 2.90 13.57 26.40
C ILE A 661 1.94 14.74 26.67
N ALA A 662 2.37 15.74 27.42
CA ALA A 662 1.55 16.94 27.70
C ALA A 662 1.15 17.66 26.39
N SER A 663 2.10 17.76 25.45
CA SER A 663 1.84 18.36 24.15
C SER A 663 0.85 17.54 23.28
N ILE A 664 0.90 16.20 23.33
CA ILE A 664 -0.12 15.35 22.70
C ILE A 664 -1.48 15.66 23.30
N ILE A 665 -1.62 15.62 24.62
CA ILE A 665 -2.90 15.80 25.32
C ILE A 665 -3.46 17.20 25.04
N ALA A 666 -2.65 18.24 25.22
CA ALA A 666 -3.09 19.62 25.00
C ALA A 666 -3.48 19.88 23.52
N GLY A 667 -2.60 19.50 22.60
CA GLY A 667 -2.83 19.73 21.17
C GLY A 667 -4.05 18.99 20.66
N THR A 668 -4.18 17.71 20.96
CA THR A 668 -5.34 16.92 20.54
C THR A 668 -6.63 17.40 21.21
N THR A 669 -6.59 17.88 22.46
CA THR A 669 -7.76 18.50 23.12
C THR A 669 -8.22 19.76 22.40
N ILE A 670 -7.30 20.65 22.02
CA ILE A 670 -7.61 21.86 21.26
C ILE A 670 -8.28 21.48 19.92
N MET A 671 -7.70 20.54 19.21
CA MET A 671 -8.24 20.09 17.91
C MET A 671 -9.57 19.36 18.07
N GLY A 672 -9.76 18.63 19.16
CA GLY A 672 -11.04 18.04 19.52
C GLY A 672 -12.12 19.08 19.79
N ALA A 673 -11.77 20.16 20.48
CA ALA A 673 -12.66 21.31 20.72
C ALA A 673 -13.06 21.98 19.40
N MET A 674 -12.11 22.19 18.50
CA MET A 674 -12.40 22.70 17.14
C MET A 674 -13.32 21.75 16.37
N THR A 675 -13.06 20.45 16.40
CA THR A 675 -13.88 19.44 15.73
C THR A 675 -15.31 19.42 16.28
N LEU A 676 -15.49 19.49 17.59
CA LEU A 676 -16.80 19.57 18.23
C LEU A 676 -17.54 20.86 17.83
N SER A 677 -16.84 21.99 17.85
CA SER A 677 -17.41 23.30 17.45
C SER A 677 -17.86 23.28 15.99
N ILE A 678 -17.01 22.85 15.06
CA ILE A 678 -17.35 22.75 13.63
C ILE A 678 -18.54 21.80 13.42
N ASN A 679 -18.53 20.63 14.04
CA ASN A 679 -19.63 19.68 13.90
C ASN A 679 -20.97 20.25 14.42
N ASN A 680 -20.96 20.99 15.53
CA ASN A 680 -22.15 21.67 16.02
C ASN A 680 -22.64 22.73 15.04
N ILE A 681 -21.75 23.57 14.53
CA ILE A 681 -22.08 24.59 13.52
C ILE A 681 -22.69 23.97 12.26
N LEU A 682 -22.11 22.89 11.76
CA LEU A 682 -22.64 22.16 10.59
C LEU A 682 -24.05 21.55 10.85
N LEU A 683 -24.40 21.34 12.09
CA LEU A 683 -25.72 20.86 12.51
C LEU A 683 -26.67 21.97 12.95
N GLY A 684 -26.35 23.24 12.68
CA GLY A 684 -27.17 24.40 13.01
C GLY A 684 -27.15 24.80 14.49
N LYS A 685 -26.17 24.31 15.26
CA LYS A 685 -26.02 24.56 16.70
C LYS A 685 -24.88 25.52 16.95
N ASP A 686 -25.00 26.34 18.01
CA ASP A 686 -23.86 27.08 18.49
C ASP A 686 -22.76 26.17 19.03
N PRO A 687 -21.48 26.56 18.96
CA PRO A 687 -20.40 25.79 19.55
C PRO A 687 -20.56 25.68 21.08
N PRO A 688 -20.05 24.60 21.69
CA PRO A 688 -20.06 24.46 23.14
C PRO A 688 -19.03 25.40 23.78
N SER A 689 -19.26 25.79 25.04
CA SER A 689 -18.24 26.52 25.82
C SER A 689 -17.21 25.54 26.37
N PHE A 690 -15.91 25.85 26.20
CA PHE A 690 -14.79 25.13 26.80
C PHE A 690 -14.18 25.92 27.97
N ASN A 691 -14.78 27.04 28.38
CA ASN A 691 -14.32 27.79 29.54
C ASN A 691 -14.56 26.96 30.79
N PRO A 692 -13.51 26.67 31.60
CA PRO A 692 -13.67 25.91 32.85
C PRO A 692 -14.64 26.54 33.88
N ALA A 693 -14.90 27.84 33.83
CA ALA A 693 -15.86 28.54 34.65
C ALA A 693 -17.33 28.35 34.18
N HIS A 694 -17.55 27.85 32.98
CA HIS A 694 -18.89 27.48 32.50
C HIS A 694 -19.36 26.20 33.17
N PRO A 695 -20.66 26.04 33.57
CA PRO A 695 -21.19 24.84 34.21
C PRO A 695 -20.86 23.50 33.50
N ASP A 696 -20.87 23.53 32.15
CA ASP A 696 -20.49 22.36 31.31
C ASP A 696 -19.07 22.43 30.77
N GLY A 697 -18.25 23.42 31.15
CA GLY A 697 -16.95 23.70 30.57
C GLY A 697 -16.00 22.52 30.66
N TRP A 698 -15.78 21.99 31.85
CA TRP A 698 -14.92 20.81 32.06
C TRP A 698 -15.44 19.56 31.36
N LYS A 699 -16.76 19.37 31.30
CA LYS A 699 -17.38 18.27 30.58
C LYS A 699 -17.09 18.39 29.06
N ASN A 700 -17.19 19.60 28.52
CA ASN A 700 -16.90 19.87 27.13
C ASN A 700 -15.40 19.75 26.82
N VAL A 701 -14.51 20.18 27.74
CA VAL A 701 -13.05 19.96 27.63
C VAL A 701 -12.73 18.45 27.60
N PHE A 702 -13.35 17.66 28.48
CA PHE A 702 -13.18 16.22 28.50
C PHE A 702 -13.73 15.57 27.22
N ALA A 703 -14.89 16.00 26.72
CA ALA A 703 -15.43 15.56 25.45
C ALA A 703 -14.52 15.94 24.28
N ALA A 704 -13.87 17.11 24.32
CA ALA A 704 -12.88 17.52 23.35
C ALA A 704 -11.63 16.63 23.40
N MET A 705 -11.14 16.31 24.59
CA MET A 705 -10.01 15.40 24.80
C MET A 705 -10.29 14.00 24.19
N LEU A 706 -11.48 13.46 24.43
CA LEU A 706 -11.92 12.20 23.84
C LEU A 706 -12.03 12.29 22.32
N LYS A 707 -12.68 13.35 21.82
CA LYS A 707 -12.91 13.57 20.38
C LYS A 707 -11.63 13.83 19.61
N GLY A 708 -10.65 14.48 20.24
CA GLY A 708 -9.33 14.72 19.65
C GLY A 708 -8.43 13.48 19.64
N GLY A 709 -8.83 12.39 20.31
CA GLY A 709 -8.07 11.14 20.33
C GLY A 709 -6.91 11.12 21.32
N SER A 710 -6.83 12.05 22.27
CA SER A 710 -5.74 12.16 23.27
C SER A 710 -5.48 10.85 24.01
N LEU A 711 -6.52 10.08 24.29
CA LEU A 711 -6.48 8.79 24.96
C LEU A 711 -6.43 7.59 24.01
N GLY A 712 -6.33 7.82 22.70
CA GLY A 712 -6.30 6.74 21.69
C GLY A 712 -7.52 5.80 21.84
N LEU A 713 -7.24 4.48 21.87
CA LEU A 713 -8.30 3.45 22.03
C LEU A 713 -9.07 3.56 23.35
N TYR A 714 -8.45 4.05 24.42
CA TYR A 714 -9.13 4.27 25.71
C TYR A 714 -10.17 5.38 25.62
N GLY A 715 -9.94 6.39 24.77
CA GLY A 715 -10.89 7.47 24.53
C GLY A 715 -12.20 6.98 23.93
N ASP A 716 -12.12 6.08 22.95
CA ASP A 716 -13.31 5.46 22.36
C ASP A 716 -14.10 4.64 23.37
N PHE A 717 -13.40 3.94 24.27
CA PHE A 717 -14.01 3.16 25.34
C PHE A 717 -14.74 4.04 26.37
N LEU A 718 -14.10 5.13 26.83
CA LEU A 718 -14.67 6.08 27.75
C LEU A 718 -15.82 6.89 27.13
N SER A 719 -15.71 7.26 25.85
CA SER A 719 -16.78 7.98 25.14
C SER A 719 -18.05 7.16 25.00
N SER A 720 -17.95 5.83 24.95
CA SER A 720 -19.10 4.93 24.89
C SER A 720 -19.92 4.94 26.19
N GLN A 721 -19.26 5.13 27.33
CA GLN A 721 -19.94 5.22 28.63
C GLN A 721 -20.60 6.58 28.85
N THR A 722 -20.07 7.66 28.25
CA THR A 722 -20.61 9.01 28.39
C THR A 722 -21.73 9.33 27.41
N GLN A 723 -21.85 8.57 26.31
CA GLN A 723 -22.97 8.70 25.37
C GLN A 723 -24.22 7.92 25.82
N GLN A 724 -24.69 8.14 27.04
CA GLN A 724 -25.99 7.62 27.53
C GLN A 724 -27.22 8.09 26.75
N TYR A 725 -27.02 8.73 25.60
CA TYR A 725 -28.08 9.34 24.79
C TYR A 725 -28.50 8.56 23.55
N THR A 726 -27.78 7.51 23.20
CA THR A 726 -28.25 6.52 22.26
C THR A 726 -28.33 5.20 22.99
N ASN A 727 -29.44 4.48 22.87
CA ASN A 727 -29.64 3.12 23.41
C ASN A 727 -28.64 2.09 22.80
N VAL A 728 -27.53 2.55 22.32
CA VAL A 728 -26.45 1.78 21.70
C VAL A 728 -25.47 1.41 22.81
N GLY A 729 -25.58 0.18 23.28
CA GLY A 729 -24.79 -0.33 24.39
C GLY A 729 -23.27 -0.28 24.16
N VAL A 730 -22.48 -0.35 25.20
CA VAL A 730 -21.01 -0.45 25.19
C VAL A 730 -20.52 -1.48 24.19
N LEU A 731 -21.27 -2.55 24.00
CA LEU A 731 -20.95 -3.65 23.07
C LEU A 731 -20.93 -3.19 21.61
N SER A 732 -21.87 -2.34 21.17
CA SER A 732 -21.94 -1.87 19.79
C SER A 732 -20.85 -0.85 19.45
N THR A 733 -20.45 -0.04 20.42
CA THR A 733 -19.32 0.89 20.26
C THR A 733 -18.00 0.12 20.15
N MET A 734 -17.84 -0.95 20.92
CA MET A 734 -16.68 -1.84 20.83
C MET A 734 -16.70 -2.69 19.55
N ALA A 735 -17.87 -3.14 19.13
CA ALA A 735 -18.07 -4.04 18.00
C ALA A 735 -17.93 -3.37 16.62
N GLY A 736 -17.82 -2.04 16.59
CA GLY A 736 -17.58 -1.26 15.37
C GLY A 736 -18.84 -0.99 14.53
N PRO A 737 -18.68 -0.16 13.48
CA PRO A 737 -19.83 0.38 12.73
C PRO A 737 -20.62 -0.66 11.93
N LEU A 738 -20.01 -1.78 11.56
CA LEU A 738 -20.74 -2.85 10.88
C LEU A 738 -21.73 -3.53 11.79
N VAL A 739 -21.34 -3.81 13.04
CA VAL A 739 -22.23 -4.44 14.02
C VAL A 739 -23.37 -3.48 14.38
N SER A 740 -23.08 -2.19 14.59
CA SER A 740 -24.14 -1.20 14.80
C SER A 740 -25.09 -1.07 13.60
N GLY A 741 -24.59 -1.17 12.36
CA GLY A 741 -25.44 -1.17 11.17
C GLY A 741 -26.30 -2.43 11.03
N ILE A 742 -25.76 -3.58 11.43
CA ILE A 742 -26.54 -4.84 11.50
C ILE A 742 -27.58 -4.75 12.62
N GLU A 743 -27.25 -4.22 13.78
CA GLU A 743 -28.22 -3.99 14.89
C GLU A 743 -29.32 -3.05 14.44
N GLU A 744 -29.01 -1.94 13.78
CA GLU A 744 -30.02 -1.03 13.19
C GLU A 744 -30.91 -1.74 12.16
N PHE A 745 -30.35 -2.62 11.32
CA PHE A 745 -31.09 -3.39 10.35
C PHE A 745 -31.97 -4.47 11.01
N ILE A 746 -31.47 -5.16 12.01
CA ILE A 746 -32.24 -6.16 12.78
C ILE A 746 -33.35 -5.46 13.56
N GLY A 747 -33.08 -4.31 14.17
CA GLY A 747 -34.11 -3.50 14.85
C GLY A 747 -35.23 -3.11 13.90
N LEU A 748 -34.86 -2.62 12.69
CA LEU A 748 -35.82 -2.26 11.64
C LEU A 748 -36.66 -3.44 11.17
N THR A 749 -36.12 -4.66 11.14
CA THR A 749 -36.82 -5.85 10.63
C THR A 749 -37.50 -6.65 11.75
N HIS A 750 -36.72 -7.08 12.75
CA HIS A 750 -37.21 -7.93 13.86
C HIS A 750 -37.96 -7.14 14.92
N GLY A 751 -37.48 -5.96 15.30
CA GLY A 751 -38.13 -5.12 16.31
C GLY A 751 -39.52 -4.73 15.88
N ASN A 752 -39.66 -4.19 14.67
CA ASN A 752 -40.95 -3.82 14.11
C ASN A 752 -41.88 -5.01 13.87
N LEU A 753 -41.34 -6.20 13.54
CA LEU A 753 -42.15 -7.42 13.40
C LEU A 753 -42.71 -7.88 14.74
N ILE A 754 -41.91 -7.80 15.81
CA ILE A 754 -42.33 -8.12 17.16
C ILE A 754 -43.37 -7.12 17.64
N GLU A 755 -43.17 -5.81 17.47
CA GLU A 755 -44.13 -4.76 17.80
C GLU A 755 -45.43 -4.93 17.04
N PHE A 756 -45.37 -5.26 15.75
CA PHE A 756 -46.56 -5.58 14.92
C PHE A 756 -47.35 -6.78 15.49
N PHE A 757 -46.67 -7.87 15.86
CA PHE A 757 -47.34 -9.03 16.46
C PHE A 757 -47.87 -8.77 17.89
N GLN A 758 -47.30 -7.80 18.64
CA GLN A 758 -47.74 -7.39 19.95
C GLN A 758 -48.87 -6.34 19.93
N GLY A 759 -49.23 -5.85 18.74
CA GLY A 759 -50.30 -4.84 18.57
C GLY A 759 -49.93 -3.46 19.11
N THR A 760 -48.60 -3.17 19.24
CA THR A 760 -48.09 -1.86 19.60
C THR A 760 -47.83 -1.02 18.34
N ASP A 761 -47.92 0.32 18.46
CA ASP A 761 -47.65 1.23 17.35
C ASP A 761 -46.21 1.07 16.88
N THR A 762 -46.04 0.62 15.62
CA THR A 762 -44.73 0.45 15.02
C THR A 762 -44.12 1.81 14.61
N ASN A 763 -42.91 2.14 15.11
CA ASN A 763 -42.18 3.32 14.69
C ASN A 763 -41.33 3.07 13.42
N SER A 764 -41.74 2.09 12.61
CA SER A 764 -40.98 1.59 11.44
C SER A 764 -40.57 2.69 10.46
N GLY A 765 -41.42 3.68 10.23
CA GLY A 765 -41.10 4.82 9.36
C GLY A 765 -39.99 5.70 9.91
N ALA A 766 -40.05 6.03 11.19
CA ALA A 766 -39.01 6.84 11.84
C ALA A 766 -37.68 6.10 11.97
N GLU A 767 -37.72 4.80 12.20
CA GLU A 767 -36.51 3.94 12.22
C GLU A 767 -35.89 3.77 10.85
N LEU A 768 -36.73 3.62 9.81
CA LEU A 768 -36.27 3.59 8.42
C LEU A 768 -35.56 4.89 8.03
N VAL A 769 -36.13 6.04 8.38
CA VAL A 769 -35.48 7.34 8.12
C VAL A 769 -34.13 7.45 8.83
N ARG A 770 -34.03 7.00 10.08
CA ARG A 770 -32.77 6.96 10.82
C ARG A 770 -31.76 6.02 10.17
N PHE A 771 -32.18 4.84 9.77
CA PHE A 771 -31.34 3.90 9.04
C PHE A 771 -30.81 4.49 7.73
N LEU A 772 -31.67 5.13 6.94
CA LEU A 772 -31.28 5.80 5.68
C LEU A 772 -30.31 6.95 5.96
N GLN A 773 -30.55 7.77 6.98
CA GLN A 773 -29.65 8.86 7.36
C GLN A 773 -28.22 8.39 7.66
N HIS A 774 -28.05 7.24 8.33
CA HIS A 774 -26.76 6.71 8.72
C HIS A 774 -26.08 5.87 7.63
N ASN A 775 -26.87 5.27 6.72
CA ASN A 775 -26.38 4.29 5.76
C ASN A 775 -26.44 4.75 4.28
N THR A 776 -26.92 5.97 4.02
CA THR A 776 -26.89 6.53 2.65
C THR A 776 -25.52 7.08 2.34
N PRO A 777 -24.85 6.59 1.27
CA PRO A 777 -23.56 7.13 0.83
C PRO A 777 -23.64 8.63 0.54
N GLY A 778 -22.67 9.38 1.06
CA GLY A 778 -22.62 10.83 0.88
C GLY A 778 -23.50 11.66 1.84
N ALA A 779 -24.45 11.07 2.57
CA ALA A 779 -25.25 11.80 3.57
C ALA A 779 -24.40 12.39 4.72
N SER A 780 -23.23 11.83 4.95
CA SER A 780 -22.25 12.30 5.94
C SER A 780 -21.28 13.36 5.42
N LEU A 781 -21.33 13.74 4.15
CA LEU A 781 -20.46 14.79 3.59
C LEU A 781 -20.64 16.08 4.37
N TRP A 782 -19.54 16.62 4.89
CA TRP A 782 -19.55 17.73 5.86
C TRP A 782 -20.30 18.98 5.34
N PHE A 783 -20.18 19.28 4.06
CA PHE A 783 -20.85 20.44 3.43
C PHE A 783 -22.33 20.19 3.12
N ALA A 784 -22.76 18.94 2.97
CA ALA A 784 -24.15 18.58 2.64
C ALA A 784 -24.94 18.10 3.86
N LYS A 785 -24.25 17.63 4.91
CA LYS A 785 -24.86 17.01 6.09
C LYS A 785 -25.88 17.89 6.80
N GLY A 786 -25.59 19.18 6.96
CA GLY A 786 -26.52 20.10 7.61
C GLY A 786 -27.82 20.25 6.80
N ALA A 787 -27.68 20.54 5.50
CA ALA A 787 -28.81 20.71 4.59
C ALA A 787 -29.66 19.42 4.51
N LEU A 788 -29.03 18.27 4.30
CA LEU A 788 -29.73 16.97 4.23
C LEU A 788 -30.48 16.66 5.53
N ASN A 789 -29.88 16.97 6.68
CA ASN A 789 -30.52 16.79 7.96
C ASN A 789 -31.76 17.69 8.14
N HIS A 790 -31.61 19.00 7.90
CA HIS A 790 -32.70 19.95 8.14
C HIS A 790 -33.82 19.83 7.10
N LEU A 791 -33.48 19.71 5.83
CA LEU A 791 -34.44 19.78 4.72
C LEU A 791 -35.07 18.42 4.38
N ILE A 792 -34.40 17.30 4.72
CA ILE A 792 -34.89 15.98 4.32
C ILE A 792 -35.13 15.11 5.56
N PHE A 793 -34.08 14.71 6.28
CA PHE A 793 -34.19 13.70 7.31
C PHE A 793 -35.04 14.14 8.51
N GLN A 794 -34.89 15.37 8.97
CA GLN A 794 -35.70 15.90 10.08
C GLN A 794 -37.15 16.08 9.67
N GLN A 795 -37.43 16.47 8.42
CA GLN A 795 -38.80 16.59 7.92
C GLN A 795 -39.47 15.20 7.81
N LEU A 796 -38.76 14.23 7.29
CA LEU A 796 -39.22 12.83 7.23
C LEU A 796 -39.45 12.27 8.64
N GLN A 797 -38.56 12.60 9.60
CA GLN A 797 -38.73 12.19 10.99
C GLN A 797 -39.95 12.82 11.65
N GLU A 798 -40.23 14.10 11.39
CA GLU A 798 -41.42 14.78 11.88
C GLU A 798 -42.70 14.18 11.27
N HIS A 799 -42.62 13.81 9.97
CA HIS A 799 -43.76 13.18 9.27
C HIS A 799 -44.12 11.81 9.87
N PHE A 800 -43.14 10.94 10.10
CA PHE A 800 -43.37 9.60 10.66
C PHE A 800 -43.49 9.59 12.19
N SER A 801 -42.99 10.61 12.89
CA SER A 801 -43.06 10.71 14.36
C SER A 801 -43.41 12.15 14.74
N PRO A 802 -44.70 12.56 14.64
CA PRO A 802 -45.15 13.90 14.93
C PRO A 802 -44.66 14.45 16.27
N GLY A 803 -44.21 15.70 16.29
CA GLY A 803 -43.60 16.33 17.47
C GLY A 803 -42.11 15.99 17.67
N TYR A 804 -41.46 15.33 16.72
CA TYR A 804 -40.02 15.03 16.78
C TYR A 804 -39.18 16.30 16.90
N LEU A 805 -39.43 17.33 16.09
CA LEU A 805 -38.72 18.60 16.14
C LEU A 805 -38.87 19.30 17.48
N LYS A 806 -40.09 19.34 18.04
CA LYS A 806 -40.34 19.92 19.39
C LYS A 806 -39.62 19.13 20.49
N ARG A 807 -39.55 17.81 20.39
CA ARG A 807 -38.79 16.98 21.35
C ARG A 807 -37.30 17.26 21.25
N MET A 808 -36.79 17.45 20.02
CA MET A 808 -35.40 17.76 19.75
C MET A 808 -35.00 19.14 20.34
N GLU A 809 -35.81 20.18 20.15
CA GLU A 809 -35.58 21.49 20.73
C GLU A 809 -35.66 21.45 22.28
N ARG A 810 -36.65 20.75 22.85
CA ARG A 810 -36.82 20.63 24.29
C ARG A 810 -35.58 19.92 24.92
N ARG A 811 -35.09 18.88 24.27
CA ARG A 811 -33.87 18.19 24.67
C ARG A 811 -32.65 19.11 24.59
N ALA A 812 -32.50 19.87 23.52
CA ALA A 812 -31.40 20.81 23.37
C ALA A 812 -31.39 21.88 24.45
N ARG A 813 -32.54 22.47 24.79
CA ARG A 813 -32.69 23.44 25.91
C ARG A 813 -32.30 22.83 27.26
N LYS A 814 -32.65 21.57 27.49
CA LYS A 814 -32.27 20.84 28.73
C LYS A 814 -30.74 20.71 28.87
N PHE A 815 -29.99 20.69 27.78
CA PHE A 815 -28.53 20.57 27.73
C PHE A 815 -27.82 21.89 27.39
N GLY A 816 -28.48 23.04 27.52
CA GLY A 816 -27.87 24.34 27.26
C GLY A 816 -27.45 24.56 25.81
N THR A 817 -27.91 23.71 24.91
CA THR A 817 -27.59 23.83 23.47
C THR A 817 -28.54 24.82 22.83
N THR A 818 -27.99 25.84 22.15
CA THR A 818 -28.75 26.84 21.39
C THR A 818 -28.60 26.58 19.90
N PHE A 819 -29.64 26.87 19.12
CA PHE A 819 -29.62 26.77 17.67
C PHE A 819 -29.56 28.16 17.05
N PHE A 820 -28.70 28.33 16.04
CA PHE A 820 -28.75 29.44 15.10
C PHE A 820 -29.55 29.08 13.84
N TRP A 821 -29.60 27.78 13.52
CA TRP A 821 -30.48 27.19 12.51
C TRP A 821 -31.38 26.15 13.19
N LYS A 822 -32.63 26.49 13.41
CA LYS A 822 -33.58 25.64 14.15
C LYS A 822 -33.85 24.33 13.42
N PRO A 823 -34.08 23.22 14.15
CA PRO A 823 -34.44 21.93 13.56
C PRO A 823 -35.65 22.05 12.61
N GLY A 824 -35.52 21.48 11.42
CA GLY A 824 -36.56 21.48 10.38
C GLY A 824 -36.80 22.82 9.67
N ALA A 825 -36.09 23.88 10.04
CA ALA A 825 -36.20 25.15 9.39
C ALA A 825 -35.48 25.19 8.03
N SER A 826 -35.97 26.03 7.11
CA SER A 826 -35.32 26.25 5.82
C SER A 826 -34.11 27.17 5.94
N PHE A 827 -33.33 27.33 4.88
CA PHE A 827 -32.20 28.26 4.87
C PHE A 827 -32.61 29.73 5.06
N SER A 828 -33.80 30.08 4.60
CA SER A 828 -34.38 31.42 4.77
C SER A 828 -34.68 31.80 6.20
N ASP A 829 -34.81 30.79 7.09
CA ASP A 829 -35.22 30.97 8.48
C ASP A 829 -34.00 31.05 9.44
N ILE A 830 -32.80 31.19 8.91
CA ILE A 830 -31.59 31.42 9.68
C ILE A 830 -31.57 32.90 10.14
N ASP A 831 -31.89 33.14 11.40
CA ASP A 831 -32.04 34.48 11.96
C ASP A 831 -30.71 35.17 12.30
N ARG A 832 -29.66 34.39 12.56
CA ARG A 832 -28.36 34.88 13.01
C ARG A 832 -27.19 33.93 12.63
N TRP A 833 -26.00 34.42 12.70
CA TRP A 833 -24.78 33.61 12.62
C TRP A 833 -24.53 32.80 13.90
N PRO A 834 -23.72 31.68 13.80
CA PRO A 834 -23.28 30.96 14.98
C PRO A 834 -22.56 31.89 15.97
N ASP A 835 -22.86 31.76 17.26
CA ASP A 835 -22.19 32.53 18.31
C ASP A 835 -20.83 31.91 18.65
N LEU A 836 -19.80 32.29 17.87
CA LEU A 836 -18.44 31.77 18.04
C LEU A 836 -17.83 32.20 19.38
N ALA A 837 -18.25 33.35 19.95
CA ALA A 837 -17.73 33.81 21.23
C ALA A 837 -18.15 32.89 22.39
N LYS A 838 -19.21 32.10 22.22
CA LYS A 838 -19.68 31.13 23.22
C LYS A 838 -18.58 30.13 23.62
N VAL A 839 -17.63 29.84 22.73
CA VAL A 839 -16.49 28.94 23.01
C VAL A 839 -15.73 29.34 24.28
N TRP A 840 -15.63 30.63 24.58
CA TRP A 840 -14.86 31.18 25.71
C TRP A 840 -15.69 31.78 26.81
N ARG A 841 -17.03 31.88 26.67
CA ARG A 841 -17.88 32.46 27.71
C ARG A 841 -17.97 31.59 28.93
N ALA A 842 -17.94 32.25 30.09
CA ALA A 842 -18.15 31.62 31.41
C ALA A 842 -19.63 31.38 31.72
N GLN A 843 -20.53 32.13 31.05
CA GLN A 843 -21.98 32.02 31.23
C GLN A 843 -22.67 31.87 29.86
#